data_41318f6cf7c3b18a013af4f3c2609668
#
_entry.id   41318f6cf7c3b18a013af4f3c2609668
#
_cell.length_a   1.000
_cell.length_b   1.000
_cell.length_c   1.000
_cell.angle_alpha   90.00
_cell.angle_beta   90.00
_cell.angle_gamma   90.00
#
_symmetry.space_group_name_H-M   'P 1'
#
loop_
_entity.id
_entity.type
_entity.pdbx_description
1 polymer ?
#
loop_
_entity_poly.entity_id
_entity_poly.type
_entity_poly.pdbx_seq_one_letter_code
_entity_poly.pdbx_strand_id
1 'polypeptide(L)'
;MSFNIALSGLKASSIDLDTTGNNIANASTVGFKKSRAEFGDLYSSGLLNLGGQQTGDGVRVQDVRQQFQQGNITLTDNGLDLAIDGDGFFVMDNNGENRYTRAGQFGVDQNGNITNNQGMVLQGFTADGSGNIGDIRGNLSVDSSNLLPKRTTAIDANLNLDSRQEVLASRFSTFNADGNLMGAVVPSTESNFPAETWTVTDPDGREFTLNTQEGSAGAIAATLSQQSGVLVSATTTSRLTAADFNPEADDQLTINNASYDLGGLAGADGLAALAQQINAAPPQGVRADIDEGGNLRLLSNQGDNVDFDYAPQGAGSLLITGNDGGNTEALLNGGNGTASVRGVLDFTVDNGFQVASGDAGFLDSPAQETQVNNAFNPSDPRTYNHSTSTTIFDSLGNSHELSKFFVKEPSSGPNPSNLWTMHTQIDGRDIGSPDLETGEPTPASFSLRFNSDGTLDETLSDEVLISNWVPRNNLGEPNGAAGPNNGGTLPVPEPPTSSNFAIDLLNTTQVGSEFSVNDLQQNGFATGRLSGLDVSNDGIIFARYTNGESTALGQVALANFRNQEGLAPASGTTFAESFESGNAVIGRPNSGPLGSIAASSVEESNVDLSQELVGLIVAQRNFQANAKTIESSDQITQTIINLR
;
A
#
# COMPACT_ATOMS: atom_id res chain seq x y z
N MET A 1 -24.77 -55.53 -53.09
CA MET A 1 -23.70 -54.45 -53.10
C MET A 1 -24.32 -53.07 -52.87
N SER A 2 -25.33 -52.60 -53.65
CA SER A 2 -25.89 -51.24 -53.46
C SER A 2 -26.49 -50.96 -52.06
N PHE A 3 -27.15 -51.98 -51.46
CA PHE A 3 -27.70 -51.85 -50.10
C PHE A 3 -26.59 -51.62 -49.01
N ASN A 4 -25.51 -52.39 -49.06
CA ASN A 4 -24.42 -52.23 -48.09
C ASN A 4 -23.68 -50.90 -48.25
N ILE A 5 -23.49 -50.44 -49.48
CA ILE A 5 -22.90 -49.13 -49.78
C ILE A 5 -23.82 -48.03 -49.27
N ALA A 6 -25.10 -48.07 -49.49
CA ALA A 6 -26.04 -47.07 -48.99
C ALA A 6 -26.20 -47.13 -47.48
N LEU A 7 -26.13 -48.30 -46.83
CA LEU A 7 -26.13 -48.47 -45.38
C LEU A 7 -24.88 -47.87 -44.76
N SER A 8 -23.69 -48.09 -45.35
CA SER A 8 -22.45 -47.49 -44.90
C SER A 8 -22.49 -45.96 -45.05
N GLY A 9 -23.02 -45.44 -46.16
CA GLY A 9 -23.22 -44.01 -46.36
C GLY A 9 -24.24 -43.39 -45.40
N LEU A 10 -25.29 -44.10 -45.04
CA LEU A 10 -26.31 -43.67 -44.10
C LEU A 10 -25.67 -43.57 -42.68
N LYS A 11 -24.90 -44.57 -42.25
CA LYS A 11 -24.14 -44.53 -40.96
C LYS A 11 -23.14 -43.39 -40.92
N ALA A 12 -22.40 -43.17 -42.00
CA ALA A 12 -21.46 -42.06 -42.11
C ALA A 12 -22.18 -40.69 -42.02
N SER A 13 -23.28 -40.52 -42.74
CA SER A 13 -24.07 -39.29 -42.69
C SER A 13 -24.74 -39.06 -41.34
N SER A 14 -25.10 -40.13 -40.58
CA SER A 14 -25.61 -40.01 -39.22
C SER A 14 -24.54 -39.45 -38.27
N ILE A 15 -23.30 -39.97 -38.32
CA ILE A 15 -22.19 -39.49 -37.49
C ILE A 15 -21.82 -38.05 -37.86
N ASP A 16 -21.88 -37.71 -39.15
CA ASP A 16 -21.65 -36.33 -39.59
C ASP A 16 -22.73 -35.36 -39.06
N LEU A 17 -24.00 -35.79 -39.06
CA LEU A 17 -25.12 -35.06 -38.47
C LEU A 17 -24.95 -34.88 -36.96
N ASP A 18 -24.59 -35.96 -36.26
CA ASP A 18 -24.39 -35.94 -34.81
C ASP A 18 -23.21 -35.02 -34.44
N THR A 19 -22.10 -35.08 -35.19
CA THR A 19 -20.91 -34.24 -34.99
C THR A 19 -21.23 -32.77 -35.25
N THR A 20 -21.87 -32.46 -36.38
CA THR A 20 -22.26 -31.08 -36.71
C THR A 20 -23.30 -30.55 -35.73
N GLY A 21 -24.25 -31.37 -35.30
CA GLY A 21 -25.25 -31.02 -34.27
C GLY A 21 -24.60 -30.71 -32.94
N ASN A 22 -23.57 -31.47 -32.52
CA ASN A 22 -22.79 -31.23 -31.33
C ASN A 22 -22.00 -29.92 -31.43
N ASN A 23 -21.36 -29.63 -32.57
CA ASN A 23 -20.67 -28.37 -32.82
C ASN A 23 -21.62 -27.18 -32.68
N ILE A 24 -22.79 -27.23 -33.30
CA ILE A 24 -23.82 -26.18 -33.24
C ILE A 24 -24.30 -25.97 -31.81
N ALA A 25 -24.55 -27.04 -31.05
CA ALA A 25 -25.00 -26.96 -29.67
C ALA A 25 -23.96 -26.29 -28.76
N ASN A 26 -22.68 -26.41 -29.09
CA ASN A 26 -21.56 -25.87 -28.31
C ASN A 26 -20.91 -24.62 -28.95
N ALA A 27 -21.58 -23.97 -29.89
CA ALA A 27 -21.06 -22.77 -30.55
C ALA A 27 -20.82 -21.59 -29.58
N SER A 28 -21.56 -21.53 -28.47
CA SER A 28 -21.39 -20.52 -27.41
C SER A 28 -20.69 -21.05 -26.16
N THR A 29 -20.12 -22.27 -26.21
CA THR A 29 -19.42 -22.86 -25.06
C THR A 29 -17.98 -22.41 -25.06
N VAL A 30 -17.55 -21.71 -23.97
CA VAL A 30 -16.18 -21.22 -23.81
C VAL A 30 -15.17 -22.38 -23.89
N GLY A 31 -14.11 -22.19 -24.66
CA GLY A 31 -13.02 -23.16 -24.80
C GLY A 31 -13.39 -24.44 -25.58
N PHE A 32 -14.62 -24.52 -26.16
CA PHE A 32 -15.02 -25.67 -26.98
C PHE A 32 -14.22 -25.72 -28.26
N LYS A 33 -13.80 -26.92 -28.64
CA LYS A 33 -13.13 -27.22 -29.91
C LYS A 33 -14.01 -28.07 -30.80
N LYS A 34 -14.30 -27.58 -32.02
CA LYS A 34 -15.16 -28.27 -32.96
C LYS A 34 -14.59 -29.61 -33.35
N SER A 35 -15.45 -30.58 -33.54
CA SER A 35 -15.11 -31.90 -34.02
C SER A 35 -15.44 -32.03 -35.52
N ARG A 36 -14.68 -32.84 -36.24
CA ARG A 36 -14.90 -33.18 -37.63
C ARG A 36 -14.86 -34.69 -37.83
N ALA A 37 -15.88 -35.26 -38.46
CA ALA A 37 -15.88 -36.64 -38.85
C ALA A 37 -14.97 -36.87 -40.08
N GLU A 38 -14.08 -37.85 -40.01
CA GLU A 38 -13.20 -38.24 -41.09
C GLU A 38 -13.64 -39.58 -41.69
N PHE A 39 -13.73 -39.61 -43.01
CA PHE A 39 -14.26 -40.73 -43.74
C PHE A 39 -13.19 -41.38 -44.60
N GLY A 40 -13.17 -42.71 -44.63
CA GLY A 40 -12.34 -43.50 -45.53
C GLY A 40 -13.19 -44.38 -46.42
N ASP A 41 -12.76 -44.52 -47.64
CA ASP A 41 -13.36 -45.47 -48.60
C ASP A 41 -13.06 -46.93 -48.19
N LEU A 42 -13.99 -47.81 -48.57
CA LEU A 42 -13.84 -49.25 -48.37
C LEU A 42 -13.67 -49.91 -49.75
N TYR A 43 -12.51 -50.57 -49.91
CA TYR A 43 -12.27 -51.48 -51.04
C TYR A 43 -12.17 -52.90 -50.52
N SER A 44 -12.87 -53.84 -51.18
CA SER A 44 -12.70 -55.23 -50.81
C SER A 44 -11.37 -55.74 -51.37
N SER A 45 -10.49 -56.13 -50.45
CA SER A 45 -9.18 -56.74 -50.75
C SER A 45 -9.38 -58.25 -51.14
N GLY A 46 -10.20 -58.50 -52.10
CA GLY A 46 -10.36 -59.86 -52.61
C GLY A 46 -9.15 -60.33 -53.41
N LEU A 47 -8.45 -61.33 -52.89
CA LEU A 47 -7.19 -61.94 -53.41
C LEU A 47 -7.33 -62.51 -54.86
N LEU A 48 -8.45 -62.35 -55.55
CA LEU A 48 -8.78 -63.00 -56.82
C LEU A 48 -9.09 -62.04 -57.95
N ASN A 49 -8.91 -60.72 -57.86
CA ASN A 49 -9.21 -59.77 -58.92
C ASN A 49 -7.97 -59.01 -59.40
N LEU A 50 -7.15 -59.63 -60.18
CA LEU A 50 -6.08 -59.01 -60.97
C LEU A 50 -6.67 -58.42 -62.28
N GLY A 51 -7.07 -57.17 -62.24
CA GLY A 51 -7.38 -56.34 -63.37
C GLY A 51 -8.88 -56.14 -63.65
N GLY A 52 -9.39 -55.07 -63.17
CA GLY A 52 -10.73 -54.55 -63.47
C GLY A 52 -11.10 -53.37 -62.66
N GLN A 53 -11.82 -52.39 -63.15
CA GLN A 53 -12.38 -51.26 -62.41
C GLN A 53 -13.23 -51.79 -61.25
N GLN A 54 -12.72 -51.73 -60.05
CA GLN A 54 -13.45 -52.07 -58.82
C GLN A 54 -14.26 -50.86 -58.36
N THR A 55 -15.55 -51.07 -58.23
CA THR A 55 -16.45 -50.18 -57.53
C THR A 55 -16.18 -50.36 -56.02
N GLY A 56 -15.95 -49.26 -55.26
CA GLY A 56 -15.78 -49.33 -53.84
C GLY A 56 -16.95 -49.93 -53.07
N ASP A 57 -16.74 -50.56 -51.95
CA ASP A 57 -17.71 -51.20 -51.05
C ASP A 57 -18.44 -50.26 -50.10
N GLY A 58 -18.19 -48.94 -50.23
CA GLY A 58 -18.82 -47.90 -49.39
C GLY A 58 -17.82 -47.09 -48.62
N VAL A 59 -18.29 -46.51 -47.52
CA VAL A 59 -17.55 -45.59 -46.65
C VAL A 59 -17.57 -46.10 -45.23
N ARG A 60 -16.48 -45.89 -44.49
CA ARG A 60 -16.47 -46.03 -43.03
C ARG A 60 -16.02 -44.73 -42.41
N VAL A 61 -16.50 -44.45 -41.23
CA VAL A 61 -15.93 -43.42 -40.35
C VAL A 61 -14.60 -43.93 -39.87
N GLN A 62 -13.53 -43.17 -40.09
CA GLN A 62 -12.21 -43.49 -39.62
C GLN A 62 -12.00 -42.96 -38.20
N ASP A 63 -12.40 -41.71 -37.98
CA ASP A 63 -12.22 -41.02 -36.71
C ASP A 63 -13.16 -39.82 -36.62
N VAL A 64 -13.36 -39.28 -35.41
CA VAL A 64 -13.98 -37.98 -35.14
C VAL A 64 -12.98 -37.12 -34.40
N ARG A 65 -12.23 -36.30 -35.13
CA ARG A 65 -11.14 -35.51 -34.63
C ARG A 65 -11.55 -34.12 -34.18
N GLN A 66 -11.01 -33.69 -33.08
CA GLN A 66 -11.14 -32.32 -32.62
C GLN A 66 -10.14 -31.39 -33.31
N GLN A 67 -10.57 -30.18 -33.60
CA GLN A 67 -9.74 -29.16 -34.24
C GLN A 67 -9.34 -28.11 -33.21
N PHE A 68 -8.07 -28.11 -32.83
CA PHE A 68 -7.53 -27.25 -31.78
C PHE A 68 -7.14 -25.85 -32.25
N GLN A 69 -7.61 -25.40 -33.39
CA GLN A 69 -7.45 -24.01 -33.80
C GLN A 69 -8.01 -23.08 -32.75
N GLN A 70 -7.35 -21.95 -32.53
CA GLN A 70 -7.77 -20.94 -31.57
C GLN A 70 -9.10 -20.32 -31.98
N GLY A 71 -10.00 -20.15 -31.02
CA GLY A 71 -11.24 -19.37 -31.16
C GLY A 71 -10.99 -17.88 -30.97
N ASN A 72 -12.02 -17.06 -31.11
CA ASN A 72 -11.91 -15.63 -30.82
C ASN A 72 -11.71 -15.43 -29.33
N ILE A 73 -10.86 -14.45 -28.97
CA ILE A 73 -10.70 -14.00 -27.60
C ILE A 73 -11.61 -12.80 -27.38
N THR A 74 -12.51 -12.89 -26.40
CA THR A 74 -13.44 -11.82 -26.03
C THR A 74 -13.19 -11.36 -24.61
N LEU A 75 -13.27 -10.05 -24.39
CA LEU A 75 -13.10 -9.42 -23.09
C LEU A 75 -14.31 -9.69 -22.18
N THR A 76 -14.04 -9.86 -20.89
CA THR A 76 -15.04 -10.00 -19.83
C THR A 76 -14.75 -9.06 -18.68
N ASP A 77 -15.71 -8.90 -17.76
CA ASP A 77 -15.56 -8.07 -16.57
C ASP A 77 -14.93 -8.82 -15.38
N ASN A 78 -14.62 -10.10 -15.51
CA ASN A 78 -14.04 -10.92 -14.44
C ASN A 78 -12.52 -11.05 -14.63
N GLY A 79 -11.73 -10.59 -13.66
CA GLY A 79 -10.25 -10.64 -13.69
C GLY A 79 -9.66 -12.05 -13.72
N LEU A 80 -10.42 -13.07 -13.27
CA LEU A 80 -10.01 -14.48 -13.30
C LEU A 80 -10.49 -15.23 -14.56
N ASP A 81 -11.15 -14.57 -15.48
CA ASP A 81 -11.37 -15.12 -16.80
C ASP A 81 -10.08 -14.99 -17.60
N LEU A 82 -9.51 -16.10 -18.01
CA LEU A 82 -8.20 -16.18 -18.64
C LEU A 82 -8.31 -16.84 -20.02
N ALA A 83 -7.80 -16.23 -21.05
CA ALA A 83 -7.63 -16.86 -22.35
C ALA A 83 -6.15 -17.10 -22.64
N ILE A 84 -5.85 -18.18 -23.36
CA ILE A 84 -4.50 -18.45 -23.88
C ILE A 84 -4.43 -17.89 -25.29
N ASP A 85 -3.53 -16.95 -25.51
CA ASP A 85 -3.22 -16.44 -26.85
C ASP A 85 -2.01 -17.21 -27.40
N GLY A 86 -2.29 -18.13 -28.33
CA GLY A 86 -1.31 -19.08 -28.86
C GLY A 86 -1.56 -20.52 -28.41
N ASP A 87 -0.50 -21.33 -28.38
CA ASP A 87 -0.57 -22.75 -28.05
C ASP A 87 -0.53 -23.02 -26.54
N GLY A 88 -1.22 -24.08 -26.11
CA GLY A 88 -1.19 -24.54 -24.72
C GLY A 88 -2.59 -24.84 -24.18
N PHE A 89 -2.63 -25.43 -22.99
CA PHE A 89 -3.85 -25.75 -22.25
C PHE A 89 -3.63 -25.42 -20.78
N PHE A 90 -4.64 -24.93 -20.10
CA PHE A 90 -4.63 -24.84 -18.65
C PHE A 90 -4.53 -26.24 -18.04
N VAL A 91 -3.73 -26.36 -17.00
CA VAL A 91 -3.56 -27.60 -16.24
C VAL A 91 -4.46 -27.56 -15.03
N MET A 92 -5.36 -28.54 -14.93
CA MET A 92 -6.32 -28.64 -13.83
C MET A 92 -6.05 -29.90 -13.02
N ASP A 93 -6.19 -29.81 -11.72
CA ASP A 93 -6.19 -30.96 -10.80
C ASP A 93 -7.64 -31.39 -10.54
N ASN A 94 -7.94 -32.63 -10.90
CA ASN A 94 -9.19 -33.30 -10.57
C ASN A 94 -8.90 -34.44 -9.56
N ASN A 95 -8.79 -34.08 -8.27
CA ASN A 95 -8.50 -35.04 -7.20
C ASN A 95 -7.23 -35.90 -7.42
N GLY A 96 -6.15 -35.27 -7.88
CA GLY A 96 -4.87 -35.92 -8.16
C GLY A 96 -4.70 -36.40 -9.60
N GLU A 97 -5.70 -36.22 -10.47
CA GLU A 97 -5.62 -36.51 -11.88
C GLU A 97 -5.54 -35.23 -12.70
N ASN A 98 -4.52 -35.09 -13.54
CA ASN A 98 -4.38 -33.92 -14.41
C ASN A 98 -5.43 -33.93 -15.51
N ARG A 99 -6.10 -32.79 -15.70
CA ARG A 99 -6.99 -32.49 -16.80
C ARG A 99 -6.49 -31.22 -17.51
N TYR A 100 -6.80 -31.10 -18.77
CA TYR A 100 -6.35 -30.01 -19.62
C TYR A 100 -7.56 -29.32 -20.25
N THR A 101 -7.56 -28.00 -20.29
CA THR A 101 -8.70 -27.26 -20.85
C THR A 101 -8.24 -25.95 -21.50
N ARG A 102 -9.06 -25.47 -22.47
CA ARG A 102 -8.98 -24.12 -23.01
C ARG A 102 -10.03 -23.19 -22.40
N ALA A 103 -10.99 -23.75 -21.66
CA ALA A 103 -11.97 -22.96 -20.94
C ALA A 103 -11.31 -22.30 -19.72
N GLY A 104 -11.17 -21.00 -19.76
CA GLY A 104 -10.48 -20.24 -18.71
C GLY A 104 -11.42 -19.43 -17.82
N GLN A 105 -12.64 -19.91 -17.58
CA GLN A 105 -13.57 -19.31 -16.63
C GLN A 105 -13.26 -19.83 -15.24
N PHE A 106 -12.54 -19.03 -14.45
CA PHE A 106 -12.12 -19.41 -13.10
C PHE A 106 -12.79 -18.54 -12.03
N GLY A 107 -12.87 -19.11 -10.83
CA GLY A 107 -13.34 -18.45 -9.63
C GLY A 107 -12.58 -18.95 -8.41
N VAL A 108 -12.77 -18.31 -7.27
CA VAL A 108 -12.16 -18.74 -5.99
C VAL A 108 -13.21 -19.51 -5.17
N ASP A 109 -12.85 -20.70 -4.73
CA ASP A 109 -13.70 -21.54 -3.88
C ASP A 109 -13.67 -21.11 -2.40
N GLN A 110 -14.44 -21.78 -1.54
CA GLN A 110 -14.48 -21.48 -0.10
C GLN A 110 -13.15 -21.75 0.62
N ASN A 111 -12.28 -22.56 0.04
CA ASN A 111 -10.96 -22.88 0.59
C ASN A 111 -9.86 -21.97 0.03
N GLY A 112 -10.23 -21.01 -0.82
CA GLY A 112 -9.30 -20.13 -1.48
C GLY A 112 -8.68 -20.70 -2.78
N ASN A 113 -9.01 -21.93 -3.22
CA ASN A 113 -8.46 -22.47 -4.45
C ASN A 113 -9.05 -21.80 -5.67
N ILE A 114 -8.24 -21.61 -6.70
CA ILE A 114 -8.71 -21.14 -8.00
C ILE A 114 -9.27 -22.34 -8.76
N THR A 115 -10.58 -22.36 -8.99
CA THR A 115 -11.29 -23.50 -9.57
C THR A 115 -12.12 -23.10 -10.78
N ASN A 116 -12.38 -24.07 -11.65
CA ASN A 116 -13.38 -23.91 -12.69
C ASN A 116 -14.79 -24.23 -12.15
N ASN A 117 -15.81 -24.09 -12.99
CA ASN A 117 -17.21 -24.37 -12.66
C ASN A 117 -17.52 -25.85 -12.31
N GLN A 118 -16.57 -26.77 -12.52
CA GLN A 118 -16.68 -28.19 -12.17
C GLN A 118 -15.95 -28.51 -10.86
N GLY A 119 -15.33 -27.53 -10.20
CA GLY A 119 -14.59 -27.71 -8.96
C GLY A 119 -13.18 -28.28 -9.14
N MET A 120 -12.64 -28.37 -10.36
CA MET A 120 -11.24 -28.71 -10.59
C MET A 120 -10.35 -27.52 -10.28
N VAL A 121 -9.21 -27.77 -9.64
CA VAL A 121 -8.28 -26.71 -9.20
C VAL A 121 -7.28 -26.37 -10.28
N LEU A 122 -7.08 -25.09 -10.55
CA LEU A 122 -6.06 -24.62 -11.50
C LEU A 122 -4.66 -24.85 -10.92
N GLN A 123 -3.79 -25.47 -11.71
CA GLN A 123 -2.40 -25.69 -11.34
C GLN A 123 -1.47 -24.62 -11.90
N GLY A 124 -0.42 -24.35 -11.15
CA GLY A 124 0.61 -23.41 -11.53
C GLY A 124 1.87 -23.54 -10.68
N PHE A 125 2.77 -22.62 -10.85
CA PHE A 125 3.98 -22.46 -10.04
C PHE A 125 3.62 -21.56 -8.85
N THR A 126 3.73 -22.10 -7.64
CA THR A 126 3.34 -21.37 -6.42
C THR A 126 4.40 -20.36 -6.03
N ALA A 127 3.96 -19.22 -5.48
CA ALA A 127 4.86 -18.25 -4.87
C ALA A 127 5.11 -18.61 -3.39
N ASP A 128 6.25 -18.16 -2.86
CA ASP A 128 6.53 -18.17 -1.44
C ASP A 128 5.82 -17.02 -0.70
N GLY A 129 5.93 -16.95 0.63
CA GLY A 129 5.33 -15.89 1.44
C GLY A 129 5.86 -14.48 1.15
N SER A 130 6.92 -14.35 0.35
CA SER A 130 7.50 -13.08 -0.12
C SER A 130 7.07 -12.72 -1.55
N GLY A 131 6.23 -13.54 -2.18
CA GLY A 131 5.78 -13.34 -3.56
C GLY A 131 6.77 -13.80 -4.63
N ASN A 132 7.85 -14.52 -4.28
CA ASN A 132 8.77 -15.08 -5.27
C ASN A 132 8.21 -16.40 -5.83
N ILE A 133 8.10 -16.49 -7.15
CA ILE A 133 7.54 -17.65 -7.82
C ILE A 133 8.60 -18.74 -7.91
N GLY A 134 8.32 -19.88 -7.25
CA GLY A 134 9.16 -21.07 -7.29
C GLY A 134 9.04 -21.87 -8.59
N ASP A 135 9.85 -22.95 -8.69
CA ASP A 135 9.77 -23.90 -9.81
C ASP A 135 8.89 -25.13 -9.49
N ILE A 136 8.34 -25.19 -8.29
CA ILE A 136 7.48 -26.29 -7.85
C ILE A 136 6.04 -26.01 -8.32
N ARG A 137 5.49 -26.96 -9.07
CA ARG A 137 4.10 -26.93 -9.48
C ARG A 137 3.19 -27.43 -8.35
N GLY A 138 2.10 -26.72 -8.15
CA GLY A 138 1.07 -27.06 -7.18
C GLY A 138 -0.29 -26.45 -7.56
N ASN A 139 -1.25 -26.64 -6.71
CA ASN A 139 -2.56 -26.00 -6.84
C ASN A 139 -2.45 -24.51 -6.50
N LEU A 140 -3.01 -23.67 -7.35
CA LEU A 140 -3.02 -22.23 -7.11
C LEU A 140 -4.16 -21.88 -6.15
N SER A 141 -3.80 -21.13 -5.12
CA SER A 141 -4.75 -20.67 -4.09
C SER A 141 -4.56 -19.20 -3.78
N VAL A 142 -5.64 -18.58 -3.39
CA VAL A 142 -5.70 -17.19 -2.93
C VAL A 142 -5.87 -17.23 -1.43
N ASP A 143 -4.90 -16.69 -0.70
CA ASP A 143 -5.07 -16.46 0.71
C ASP A 143 -5.96 -15.22 0.91
N SER A 144 -7.15 -15.43 1.46
CA SER A 144 -8.08 -14.34 1.79
C SER A 144 -7.81 -13.70 3.14
N SER A 145 -6.77 -14.15 3.86
CA SER A 145 -6.35 -13.52 5.10
C SER A 145 -5.85 -12.10 4.84
N ASN A 146 -5.89 -11.28 5.88
CA ASN A 146 -5.31 -9.94 5.79
C ASN A 146 -3.79 -10.07 5.60
N LEU A 147 -3.25 -9.26 4.69
CA LEU A 147 -1.81 -9.10 4.58
C LEU A 147 -1.29 -8.52 5.90
N LEU A 148 -0.39 -9.26 6.53
CA LEU A 148 0.26 -8.79 7.77
C LEU A 148 1.09 -7.55 7.47
N PRO A 149 1.18 -6.60 8.40
CA PRO A 149 1.97 -5.41 8.22
C PRO A 149 3.46 -5.80 8.13
N LYS A 150 4.19 -5.05 7.33
CA LYS A 150 5.64 -5.13 7.27
C LYS A 150 6.22 -3.82 7.76
N ARG A 151 7.01 -3.88 8.83
CA ARG A 151 7.71 -2.69 9.30
C ARG A 151 8.74 -2.22 8.29
N THR A 152 9.04 -0.93 8.27
CA THR A 152 10.14 -0.38 7.49
C THR A 152 11.47 -0.85 8.06
N THR A 153 12.33 -1.42 7.23
CA THR A 153 13.71 -1.84 7.57
C THR A 153 14.75 -1.14 6.72
N ALA A 154 14.35 -0.66 5.55
CA ALA A 154 15.21 0.07 4.63
C ALA A 154 14.43 1.19 3.94
N ILE A 155 15.13 2.30 3.73
CA ILE A 155 14.67 3.45 2.96
C ILE A 155 15.78 3.76 1.95
N ASP A 156 15.43 3.76 0.67
CA ASP A 156 16.31 4.21 -0.41
C ASP A 156 15.94 5.65 -0.75
N ALA A 157 16.90 6.57 -0.67
CA ALA A 157 16.67 7.98 -0.94
C ALA A 157 17.71 8.50 -1.94
N ASN A 158 17.21 8.94 -3.08
CA ASN A 158 18.00 9.63 -4.11
C ASN A 158 17.61 11.10 -4.12
N LEU A 159 18.49 11.94 -3.62
CA LEU A 159 18.27 13.37 -3.45
C LEU A 159 19.30 14.16 -4.24
N ASN A 160 19.00 15.40 -4.55
CA ASN A 160 20.00 16.38 -4.91
C ASN A 160 20.02 17.50 -3.88
N LEU A 161 21.14 17.68 -3.19
CA LEU A 161 21.40 18.83 -2.35
C LEU A 161 22.01 19.95 -3.18
N ASP A 162 21.41 21.15 -3.13
CA ASP A 162 21.88 22.28 -3.92
C ASP A 162 23.25 22.77 -3.46
N SER A 163 24.27 22.56 -4.27
CA SER A 163 25.66 22.96 -3.96
C SER A 163 25.83 24.48 -3.78
N ARG A 164 24.91 25.30 -4.33
CA ARG A 164 24.94 26.77 -4.26
C ARG A 164 24.46 27.30 -2.92
N GLN A 165 23.87 26.46 -2.09
CA GLN A 165 23.43 26.87 -0.76
C GLN A 165 24.63 27.38 0.06
N GLU A 166 24.39 28.43 0.82
CA GLU A 166 25.39 28.97 1.73
C GLU A 166 25.37 28.19 3.04
N VAL A 167 26.50 28.16 3.73
CA VAL A 167 26.57 27.70 5.11
C VAL A 167 25.78 28.70 5.95
N LEU A 168 24.82 28.17 6.70
CA LEU A 168 23.97 29.00 7.54
C LEU A 168 24.78 29.53 8.74
N ALA A 169 25.49 30.61 8.52
CA ALA A 169 26.32 31.28 9.49
C ALA A 169 25.55 32.33 10.31
N SER A 170 24.21 32.43 10.09
CA SER A 170 23.41 33.42 10.79
C SER A 170 23.38 33.09 12.30
N ARG A 171 24.02 33.95 13.06
CA ARG A 171 23.91 33.94 14.50
C ARG A 171 22.55 34.54 14.84
N PHE A 172 21.78 33.83 15.63
CA PHE A 172 20.52 34.33 16.15
C PHE A 172 20.50 34.08 17.66
N SER A 173 19.76 34.91 18.36
CA SER A 173 19.50 34.75 19.77
C SER A 173 18.13 34.13 19.97
N THR A 174 18.03 33.14 20.84
CA THR A 174 16.76 32.57 21.27
C THR A 174 16.51 32.88 22.74
N PHE A 175 15.31 33.29 23.06
CA PHE A 175 14.89 33.50 24.44
C PHE A 175 13.39 33.36 24.57
N ASN A 176 12.94 32.98 25.75
CA ASN A 176 11.52 32.92 26.06
C ASN A 176 11.11 34.24 26.72
N ALA A 177 9.89 34.67 26.46
CA ALA A 177 9.33 35.77 27.21
C ALA A 177 9.18 35.37 28.68
N ASP A 178 9.79 36.15 29.58
CA ASP A 178 9.93 35.85 30.99
C ASP A 178 8.98 36.64 31.91
N GLY A 179 8.10 37.45 31.32
CA GLY A 179 7.11 38.22 32.06
C GLY A 179 6.03 37.36 32.73
N ASN A 180 5.51 37.82 33.84
CA ASN A 180 4.53 37.08 34.66
C ASN A 180 3.15 36.86 34.02
N LEU A 181 2.90 37.46 32.87
CA LEU A 181 1.71 37.20 32.08
C LEU A 181 1.84 35.91 31.22
N MET A 182 3.08 35.47 30.98
CA MET A 182 3.39 34.35 30.11
C MET A 182 3.10 33.00 30.80
N GLY A 183 2.38 32.12 30.11
CA GLY A 183 2.04 30.81 30.65
C GLY A 183 1.12 30.83 31.87
N ALA A 184 0.62 31.96 32.27
CA ALA A 184 -0.17 32.14 33.48
C ALA A 184 -1.58 31.53 33.36
N VAL A 185 -2.07 31.03 34.50
CA VAL A 185 -3.48 30.63 34.66
C VAL A 185 -4.26 31.85 35.12
N VAL A 186 -5.28 32.24 34.39
CA VAL A 186 -6.08 33.45 34.63
C VAL A 186 -7.59 33.11 34.62
N PRO A 187 -8.46 33.97 35.13
CA PRO A 187 -9.91 33.82 34.93
C PRO A 187 -10.24 33.85 33.43
N SER A 188 -11.25 33.08 33.03
CA SER A 188 -11.66 33.01 31.61
C SER A 188 -12.09 34.36 31.01
N THR A 189 -12.45 35.33 31.84
CA THR A 189 -12.76 36.70 31.43
C THR A 189 -11.51 37.51 31.07
N GLU A 190 -10.35 37.04 31.41
CA GLU A 190 -9.04 37.67 31.16
C GLU A 190 -8.13 36.76 30.30
N SER A 191 -8.71 35.85 29.52
CA SER A 191 -7.96 34.85 28.75
C SER A 191 -6.97 35.47 27.79
N ASN A 192 -7.31 36.56 27.14
CA ASN A 192 -6.43 37.26 26.21
C ASN A 192 -5.35 38.06 26.91
N PHE A 193 -4.21 38.20 26.25
CA PHE A 193 -3.22 39.23 26.62
C PHE A 193 -3.77 40.62 26.28
N PRO A 194 -3.48 41.65 27.08
CA PRO A 194 -3.83 43.03 26.72
C PRO A 194 -3.04 43.49 25.47
N ALA A 195 -3.54 44.54 24.85
CA ALA A 195 -2.82 45.21 23.75
C ALA A 195 -1.49 45.78 24.27
N GLU A 196 -0.40 45.57 23.50
CA GLU A 196 0.96 45.90 23.93
C GLU A 196 1.73 46.62 22.80
N THR A 197 2.70 47.43 23.22
CA THR A 197 3.62 48.14 22.32
C THR A 197 5.02 47.55 22.46
N TRP A 198 5.48 46.92 21.39
CA TRP A 198 6.79 46.32 21.30
C TRP A 198 7.75 47.21 20.54
N THR A 199 8.98 47.27 20.99
CA THR A 199 10.06 47.94 20.30
C THR A 199 11.09 46.92 19.82
N VAL A 200 11.34 46.91 18.51
CA VAL A 200 12.39 46.09 17.88
C VAL A 200 13.49 47.06 17.44
N THR A 201 14.72 46.85 17.92
CA THR A 201 15.87 47.64 17.48
C THR A 201 16.75 46.78 16.57
N ASP A 202 17.05 47.27 15.37
CA ASP A 202 17.94 46.62 14.43
C ASP A 202 19.42 46.81 14.75
N PRO A 203 20.36 46.09 14.10
CA PRO A 203 21.79 46.23 14.32
C PRO A 203 22.35 47.65 14.04
N ASP A 204 21.66 48.46 13.27
CA ASP A 204 22.00 49.85 12.96
C ASP A 204 21.44 50.85 14.01
N GLY A 205 20.74 50.34 15.02
CA GLY A 205 20.13 51.15 16.09
C GLY A 205 18.82 51.83 15.68
N ARG A 206 18.14 51.34 14.62
CA ARG A 206 16.82 51.85 14.26
C ARG A 206 15.76 51.12 15.06
N GLU A 207 14.83 51.89 15.59
CA GLU A 207 13.71 51.36 16.36
C GLU A 207 12.43 51.22 15.47
N PHE A 208 11.81 50.04 15.54
CA PHE A 208 10.53 49.75 14.95
C PHE A 208 9.52 49.50 16.05
N THR A 209 8.45 50.24 16.06
CA THR A 209 7.37 50.07 17.03
C THR A 209 6.25 49.19 16.42
N LEU A 210 5.96 48.11 17.10
CA LEU A 210 4.90 47.17 16.74
C LEU A 210 3.82 47.20 17.82
N ASN A 211 2.57 47.38 17.41
CA ASN A 211 1.43 47.35 18.31
C ASN A 211 0.65 46.05 18.14
N THR A 212 0.63 45.22 19.16
CA THR A 212 -0.23 44.02 19.17
C THR A 212 -1.60 44.39 19.75
N GLN A 213 -2.63 43.78 19.19
CA GLN A 213 -3.99 43.91 19.72
C GLN A 213 -4.19 42.89 20.86
N GLU A 214 -5.24 43.09 21.64
CA GLU A 214 -5.69 42.09 22.59
C GLU A 214 -5.90 40.73 21.89
N GLY A 215 -5.29 39.65 22.43
CA GLY A 215 -5.35 38.35 21.78
C GLY A 215 -4.55 37.24 22.47
N SER A 216 -4.48 36.07 21.84
CA SER A 216 -3.65 34.95 22.31
C SER A 216 -2.17 35.20 22.02
N ALA A 217 -1.28 34.40 22.66
CA ALA A 217 0.16 34.43 22.37
C ALA A 217 0.42 34.18 20.86
N GLY A 218 -0.34 33.29 20.23
CA GLY A 218 -0.24 33.03 18.80
C GLY A 218 -0.55 34.25 17.93
N ALA A 219 -1.56 35.03 18.29
CA ALA A 219 -1.89 36.28 17.59
C ALA A 219 -0.79 37.34 17.74
N ILE A 220 -0.20 37.45 18.94
CA ILE A 220 0.95 38.31 19.21
C ILE A 220 2.15 37.87 18.39
N ALA A 221 2.50 36.56 18.44
CA ALA A 221 3.60 35.98 17.69
C ALA A 221 3.48 36.22 16.18
N ALA A 222 2.29 36.03 15.62
CA ALA A 222 2.01 36.30 14.21
C ALA A 222 2.21 37.77 13.83
N THR A 223 1.90 38.71 14.73
CA THR A 223 2.12 40.14 14.51
C THR A 223 3.61 40.49 14.57
N LEU A 224 4.33 40.00 15.58
CA LEU A 224 5.76 40.29 15.76
C LEU A 224 6.63 39.67 14.67
N SER A 225 6.28 38.47 14.19
CA SER A 225 6.99 37.78 13.11
C SER A 225 6.84 38.46 11.73
N GLN A 226 6.04 39.50 11.59
CA GLN A 226 6.01 40.33 10.37
C GLN A 226 7.23 41.22 10.25
N GLN A 227 7.95 41.46 11.37
CA GLN A 227 9.15 42.26 11.38
C GLN A 227 10.34 41.43 10.90
N SER A 228 11.06 41.92 9.89
CA SER A 228 12.29 41.26 9.42
C SER A 228 13.31 41.15 10.55
N GLY A 229 13.98 40.01 10.66
CA GLY A 229 14.97 39.72 11.69
C GLY A 229 14.39 39.27 13.03
N VAL A 230 13.07 39.12 13.13
CA VAL A 230 12.38 38.61 14.33
C VAL A 230 11.42 37.50 13.92
N LEU A 231 11.62 36.33 14.48
CA LEU A 231 10.68 35.21 14.40
C LEU A 231 10.17 34.92 15.81
N VAL A 232 8.87 34.90 15.98
CA VAL A 232 8.23 34.57 17.25
C VAL A 232 7.33 33.37 17.04
N SER A 233 7.56 32.32 17.79
CA SER A 233 6.64 31.21 17.96
C SER A 233 5.88 31.34 19.27
N ALA A 234 4.76 30.66 19.38
CA ALA A 234 3.99 30.65 20.61
C ALA A 234 3.50 29.24 20.90
N THR A 235 3.62 28.86 22.17
CA THR A 235 3.11 27.57 22.64
C THR A 235 2.27 27.80 23.90
N THR A 236 1.22 26.99 24.08
CA THR A 236 0.45 27.00 25.32
C THR A 236 0.49 25.60 25.90
N THR A 237 1.00 25.49 27.12
CA THR A 237 1.01 24.23 27.86
C THR A 237 0.20 24.41 29.13
N SER A 238 -0.82 23.59 29.31
CA SER A 238 -1.55 23.47 30.57
C SER A 238 -1.47 22.06 31.10
N ARG A 239 -1.55 21.91 32.42
CA ARG A 239 -1.46 20.61 33.08
C ARG A 239 -2.60 20.44 34.06
N LEU A 240 -3.24 19.26 34.02
CA LEU A 240 -4.16 18.81 35.06
C LEU A 240 -3.41 17.80 35.94
N THR A 241 -3.35 18.08 37.24
CA THR A 241 -2.58 17.30 38.19
C THR A 241 -3.35 16.04 38.61
N ALA A 242 -2.70 14.88 38.52
CA ALA A 242 -3.33 13.59 38.83
C ALA A 242 -3.75 13.49 40.33
N ALA A 243 -3.00 14.10 41.23
CA ALA A 243 -3.29 14.11 42.66
C ALA A 243 -4.59 14.86 43.01
N ASP A 244 -4.94 15.87 42.22
CA ASP A 244 -6.08 16.76 42.42
C ASP A 244 -7.19 16.53 41.37
N PHE A 245 -7.10 15.47 40.56
CA PHE A 245 -8.11 15.08 39.61
C PHE A 245 -9.14 14.16 40.29
N ASN A 246 -10.18 14.77 40.77
CA ASN A 246 -11.23 14.07 41.50
C ASN A 246 -12.65 14.52 41.08
N PRO A 247 -13.04 14.25 39.82
CA PRO A 247 -14.39 14.55 39.36
C PRO A 247 -15.41 13.54 39.97
N GLU A 248 -16.64 13.97 40.06
CA GLU A 248 -17.77 13.12 40.44
C GLU A 248 -18.48 12.52 39.21
N ALA A 249 -19.44 11.61 39.48
CA ALA A 249 -20.29 11.09 38.41
C ALA A 249 -21.12 12.23 37.80
N ASP A 250 -21.23 12.23 36.48
CA ASP A 250 -21.93 13.26 35.69
C ASP A 250 -21.22 14.64 35.57
N ASP A 251 -19.98 14.76 36.09
CA ASP A 251 -19.19 15.97 35.87
C ASP A 251 -18.74 16.11 34.41
N GLN A 252 -18.72 17.32 33.90
CA GLN A 252 -18.29 17.64 32.55
C GLN A 252 -17.17 18.68 32.56
N LEU A 253 -16.20 18.48 31.67
CA LEU A 253 -15.14 19.44 31.39
C LEU A 253 -15.24 19.89 29.94
N THR A 254 -15.36 21.18 29.74
CA THR A 254 -15.27 21.77 28.39
C THR A 254 -13.89 22.43 28.22
N ILE A 255 -13.18 22.08 27.13
CA ILE A 255 -11.88 22.63 26.74
C ILE A 255 -12.07 23.26 25.37
N ASN A 256 -11.82 24.56 25.24
CA ASN A 256 -11.97 25.30 23.98
C ASN A 256 -13.25 24.93 23.20
N ASN A 257 -14.41 24.98 23.88
CA ASN A 257 -15.74 24.63 23.37
C ASN A 257 -16.00 23.15 23.06
N ALA A 258 -15.06 22.23 23.32
CA ALA A 258 -15.30 20.80 23.22
C ALA A 258 -15.58 20.20 24.62
N SER A 259 -16.69 19.50 24.79
CA SER A 259 -17.12 18.95 26.09
C SER A 259 -16.75 17.46 26.22
N TYR A 260 -16.24 17.09 27.37
CA TYR A 260 -15.80 15.75 27.73
C TYR A 260 -16.48 15.28 29.00
N ASP A 261 -16.88 14.03 29.01
CA ASP A 261 -17.52 13.39 30.15
C ASP A 261 -16.43 12.88 31.12
N LEU A 262 -16.49 13.31 32.36
CA LEU A 262 -15.55 12.91 33.40
C LEU A 262 -16.09 11.80 34.30
N GLY A 263 -17.31 11.30 34.05
CA GLY A 263 -17.96 10.33 34.88
C GLY A 263 -17.15 9.05 35.10
N GLY A 264 -16.80 8.78 36.35
CA GLY A 264 -16.01 7.61 36.73
C GLY A 264 -14.50 7.68 36.48
N LEU A 265 -13.98 8.83 36.03
CA LEU A 265 -12.56 9.06 35.87
C LEU A 265 -11.99 9.62 37.18
N ALA A 266 -10.83 9.13 37.62
CA ALA A 266 -10.12 9.69 38.79
C ALA A 266 -8.63 9.36 38.73
N GLY A 267 -7.80 10.28 39.25
CA GLY A 267 -6.35 10.11 39.33
C GLY A 267 -5.68 9.95 37.97
N ALA A 268 -4.50 9.33 37.94
CA ALA A 268 -3.70 9.17 36.73
C ALA A 268 -4.37 8.32 35.64
N ASP A 269 -5.04 7.22 36.02
CA ASP A 269 -5.77 6.36 35.06
C ASP A 269 -6.96 7.09 34.43
N GLY A 270 -7.65 7.92 35.24
CA GLY A 270 -8.73 8.77 34.76
C GLY A 270 -8.23 9.85 33.79
N LEU A 271 -7.09 10.46 34.07
CA LEU A 271 -6.44 11.44 33.16
C LEU A 271 -6.00 10.78 31.85
N ALA A 272 -5.47 9.56 31.91
CA ALA A 272 -5.12 8.81 30.70
C ALA A 272 -6.37 8.52 29.83
N ALA A 273 -7.48 8.17 30.43
CA ALA A 273 -8.75 7.99 29.72
C ALA A 273 -9.28 9.31 29.15
N LEU A 274 -9.17 10.41 29.88
CA LEU A 274 -9.55 11.73 29.41
C LEU A 274 -8.66 12.18 28.21
N ALA A 275 -7.35 11.90 28.27
CA ALA A 275 -6.44 12.17 27.16
C ALA A 275 -6.88 11.46 25.88
N GLN A 276 -7.32 10.20 25.98
CA GLN A 276 -7.87 9.45 24.85
C GLN A 276 -9.14 10.07 24.28
N GLN A 277 -10.04 10.53 25.15
CA GLN A 277 -11.27 11.21 24.72
C GLN A 277 -10.93 12.52 23.98
N ILE A 278 -10.00 13.32 24.52
CA ILE A 278 -9.55 14.59 23.92
C ILE A 278 -8.92 14.34 22.56
N ASN A 279 -8.02 13.35 22.43
CA ASN A 279 -7.37 13.05 21.17
C ASN A 279 -8.29 12.36 20.14
N ALA A 280 -9.38 11.71 20.59
CA ALA A 280 -10.41 11.17 19.69
C ALA A 280 -11.31 12.27 19.08
N ALA A 281 -11.52 13.36 19.83
CA ALA A 281 -12.31 14.53 19.40
C ALA A 281 -11.59 15.81 19.86
N PRO A 282 -10.43 16.17 19.26
CA PRO A 282 -9.58 17.22 19.81
C PRO A 282 -10.26 18.59 19.70
N PRO A 283 -10.13 19.43 20.73
CA PRO A 283 -10.48 20.84 20.64
C PRO A 283 -9.57 21.50 19.59
N GLN A 284 -10.02 22.60 19.02
CA GLN A 284 -9.26 23.27 17.99
C GLN A 284 -7.83 23.62 18.48
N GLY A 285 -6.82 23.09 17.79
CA GLY A 285 -5.42 23.41 18.04
C GLY A 285 -4.78 22.77 19.28
N VAL A 286 -5.51 21.94 20.06
CA VAL A 286 -5.02 21.37 21.32
C VAL A 286 -4.80 19.85 21.19
N ARG A 287 -3.69 19.36 21.70
CA ARG A 287 -3.36 17.94 21.87
C ARG A 287 -3.20 17.61 23.35
N ALA A 288 -3.48 16.35 23.69
CA ALA A 288 -3.34 15.84 25.05
C ALA A 288 -2.29 14.73 25.10
N ASP A 289 -1.41 14.78 26.11
CA ASP A 289 -0.50 13.68 26.44
C ASP A 289 -0.43 13.49 27.97
N ILE A 290 0.18 12.39 28.41
CA ILE A 290 0.39 12.11 29.84
C ILE A 290 1.89 12.23 30.12
N ASP A 291 2.25 13.03 31.13
CA ASP A 291 3.62 13.18 31.58
C ASP A 291 4.08 12.00 32.47
N GLU A 292 5.36 11.94 32.80
CA GLU A 292 5.93 10.88 33.65
C GLU A 292 5.33 10.81 35.06
N GLY A 293 4.75 11.91 35.53
CA GLY A 293 4.04 12.01 36.82
C GLY A 293 2.59 11.53 36.75
N GLY A 294 2.09 11.09 35.56
CA GLY A 294 0.71 10.71 35.34
C GLY A 294 -0.27 11.88 35.23
N ASN A 295 0.26 13.11 35.06
CA ASN A 295 -0.57 14.30 34.86
C ASN A 295 -0.94 14.44 33.39
N LEU A 296 -2.12 14.99 33.11
CA LEU A 296 -2.53 15.32 31.77
C LEU A 296 -1.93 16.66 31.33
N ARG A 297 -1.16 16.64 30.27
CA ARG A 297 -0.64 17.84 29.62
C ARG A 297 -1.44 18.13 28.35
N LEU A 298 -1.90 19.37 28.22
CA LEU A 298 -2.56 19.87 27.01
C LEU A 298 -1.63 20.87 26.34
N LEU A 299 -1.39 20.69 25.05
CA LEU A 299 -0.44 21.46 24.27
C LEU A 299 -1.14 22.10 23.07
N SER A 300 -1.03 23.42 22.93
CA SER A 300 -1.32 24.16 21.69
C SER A 300 -0.02 24.69 21.08
N ASN A 301 0.36 24.16 19.92
CA ASN A 301 1.55 24.61 19.18
C ASN A 301 1.33 25.92 18.41
N GLN A 302 0.12 26.45 18.45
CA GLN A 302 -0.22 27.75 17.83
C GLN A 302 -0.25 28.88 18.86
N GLY A 303 -0.06 28.57 20.15
CA GLY A 303 -0.10 29.54 21.23
C GLY A 303 -1.51 30.11 21.48
N ASP A 304 -2.55 29.42 21.02
CA ASP A 304 -3.91 29.75 21.39
C ASP A 304 -4.15 29.45 22.87
N ASN A 305 -4.96 30.24 23.53
CA ASN A 305 -5.30 30.01 24.92
C ASN A 305 -6.01 28.67 25.10
N VAL A 306 -5.79 28.00 26.21
CA VAL A 306 -6.54 26.80 26.58
C VAL A 306 -7.55 27.17 27.66
N ASP A 307 -8.80 27.28 27.24
CA ASP A 307 -9.91 27.68 28.10
C ASP A 307 -10.59 26.45 28.69
N PHE A 308 -10.81 26.49 29.99
CA PHE A 308 -11.47 25.44 30.77
C PHE A 308 -12.80 25.94 31.33
N ASP A 309 -13.82 25.13 31.20
CA ASP A 309 -15.10 25.30 31.88
C ASP A 309 -15.51 23.94 32.51
N TYR A 310 -15.43 23.87 33.82
CA TYR A 310 -15.76 22.68 34.59
C TYR A 310 -17.11 22.86 35.26
N ALA A 311 -18.03 21.98 34.94
CA ALA A 311 -19.38 21.96 35.46
C ALA A 311 -19.57 20.79 36.46
N PRO A 312 -19.13 20.93 37.71
CA PRO A 312 -19.31 19.89 38.72
C PRO A 312 -20.76 19.77 39.12
N GLN A 313 -21.23 18.55 39.31
CA GLN A 313 -22.58 18.26 39.85
C GLN A 313 -22.58 18.08 41.39
N GLY A 314 -21.40 18.13 42.01
CA GLY A 314 -21.18 17.93 43.44
C GLY A 314 -19.93 18.60 43.99
N ALA A 315 -19.13 17.86 44.75
CA ALA A 315 -17.89 18.34 45.38
C ALA A 315 -16.62 18.06 44.55
N GLY A 316 -16.77 17.69 43.27
CA GLY A 316 -15.66 17.45 42.36
C GLY A 316 -14.73 18.67 42.21
N SER A 317 -13.43 18.40 42.00
CA SER A 317 -12.42 19.45 41.80
C SER A 317 -11.33 19.04 40.82
N LEU A 318 -10.80 20.01 40.09
CA LEU A 318 -9.70 19.86 39.14
C LEU A 318 -8.66 20.98 39.39
N LEU A 319 -7.39 20.63 39.53
CA LEU A 319 -6.31 21.61 39.61
C LEU A 319 -5.64 21.77 38.25
N ILE A 320 -5.63 23.01 37.75
CA ILE A 320 -4.99 23.38 36.49
C ILE A 320 -3.79 24.24 36.79
N THR A 321 -2.66 23.92 36.17
CA THR A 321 -1.43 24.71 36.23
C THR A 321 -1.02 25.11 34.83
N GLY A 322 -0.39 26.26 34.72
CA GLY A 322 0.18 26.81 33.49
C GLY A 322 1.65 26.43 33.29
N ASN A 323 2.29 27.11 32.33
CA ASN A 323 3.72 26.97 32.02
C ASN A 323 4.54 28.17 32.55
N ASP A 324 4.13 28.72 33.65
CA ASP A 324 4.78 29.86 34.33
C ASP A 324 5.70 29.45 35.49
N GLY A 325 6.20 28.20 35.45
CA GLY A 325 7.00 27.62 36.52
C GLY A 325 6.20 27.21 37.76
N GLY A 326 4.87 27.09 37.63
CA GLY A 326 3.97 26.74 38.73
C GLY A 326 3.64 27.94 39.65
N ASN A 327 3.83 29.15 39.18
CA ASN A 327 3.54 30.37 39.93
C ASN A 327 2.02 30.66 39.96
N THR A 328 1.26 30.22 38.94
CA THR A 328 -0.18 30.38 38.91
C THR A 328 -0.88 29.04 38.76
N GLU A 329 -1.97 28.90 39.46
CA GLU A 329 -2.83 27.71 39.41
C GLU A 329 -4.31 28.09 39.62
N ALA A 330 -5.20 27.28 39.13
CA ALA A 330 -6.64 27.41 39.34
C ALA A 330 -7.22 26.08 39.81
N LEU A 331 -7.85 26.11 40.99
CA LEU A 331 -8.70 25.00 41.44
C LEU A 331 -10.11 25.22 40.93
N LEU A 332 -10.51 24.44 39.95
CA LEU A 332 -11.88 24.46 39.44
C LEU A 332 -12.78 23.59 40.31
N ASN A 333 -13.89 24.16 40.79
CA ASN A 333 -14.86 23.51 41.64
C ASN A 333 -16.23 24.19 41.52
N GLY A 334 -17.20 23.81 42.34
CA GLY A 334 -18.56 24.37 42.32
C GLY A 334 -18.68 25.87 42.58
N GLY A 335 -17.59 26.54 43.04
CA GLY A 335 -17.56 27.97 43.26
C GLY A 335 -16.75 28.76 42.20
N ASN A 336 -15.86 28.12 41.51
CA ASN A 336 -15.06 28.68 40.40
C ASN A 336 -14.81 27.59 39.37
N GLY A 337 -15.67 27.54 38.35
CA GLY A 337 -15.65 26.50 37.31
C GLY A 337 -14.85 26.87 36.06
N THR A 338 -14.34 28.07 35.92
CA THR A 338 -13.69 28.53 34.69
C THR A 338 -12.28 29.06 34.93
N ALA A 339 -11.37 28.70 34.02
CA ALA A 339 -10.03 29.25 33.96
C ALA A 339 -9.52 29.23 32.51
N SER A 340 -8.50 30.03 32.24
CA SER A 340 -7.81 30.03 30.97
C SER A 340 -6.28 29.97 31.22
N VAL A 341 -5.58 29.21 30.40
CA VAL A 341 -4.11 29.19 30.41
C VAL A 341 -3.62 29.95 29.17
N ARG A 342 -2.81 30.96 29.41
CA ARG A 342 -2.17 31.76 28.38
C ARG A 342 -0.94 31.04 27.82
N GLY A 343 -0.58 31.37 26.57
CA GLY A 343 0.63 30.86 25.95
C GLY A 343 1.90 31.57 26.40
N VAL A 344 3.04 31.03 25.98
CA VAL A 344 4.39 31.60 26.11
C VAL A 344 4.87 32.01 24.74
N LEU A 345 5.61 33.09 24.63
CA LEU A 345 6.27 33.56 23.41
C LEU A 345 7.73 33.12 23.42
N ASP A 346 8.16 32.44 22.38
CA ASP A 346 9.52 32.05 22.12
C ASP A 346 10.08 32.87 20.97
N PHE A 347 11.07 33.69 21.28
CA PHE A 347 11.70 34.60 20.34
C PHE A 347 12.96 33.98 19.74
N THR A 348 13.10 34.15 18.43
CA THR A 348 14.35 33.96 17.70
C THR A 348 14.64 35.22 16.94
N VAL A 349 15.69 35.90 17.27
CA VAL A 349 16.05 37.18 16.65
C VAL A 349 17.42 37.09 15.99
N ASP A 350 17.56 37.73 14.82
CA ASP A 350 18.83 37.77 14.12
C ASP A 350 19.89 38.54 14.91
N ASN A 351 21.16 38.24 14.64
CA ASN A 351 22.27 38.85 15.36
C ASN A 351 22.20 40.38 15.35
N GLY A 352 22.24 40.97 16.52
CA GLY A 352 22.19 42.41 16.72
C GLY A 352 20.81 43.02 16.83
N PHE A 353 19.74 42.20 16.61
CA PHE A 353 18.38 42.66 16.90
C PHE A 353 18.10 42.56 18.40
N GLN A 354 17.33 43.51 18.92
CA GLN A 354 16.84 43.52 20.29
C GLN A 354 15.31 43.71 20.26
N VAL A 355 14.63 43.01 21.18
CA VAL A 355 13.18 43.15 21.36
C VAL A 355 12.90 43.57 22.80
N ALA A 356 12.08 44.59 22.98
CA ALA A 356 11.61 45.05 24.26
C ALA A 356 10.10 45.21 24.28
N SER A 357 9.46 44.95 25.40
CA SER A 357 8.06 45.25 25.67
C SER A 357 7.95 46.49 26.54
N GLY A 358 6.88 47.25 26.36
CA GLY A 358 6.55 48.39 27.23
C GLY A 358 6.04 47.94 28.60
N ASP A 359 5.52 46.71 28.71
CA ASP A 359 5.04 46.14 29.97
C ASP A 359 5.92 44.95 30.38
N ALA A 360 6.53 45.01 31.59
CA ALA A 360 7.30 43.95 32.18
C ALA A 360 6.51 42.65 32.41
N GLY A 361 5.19 42.70 32.35
CA GLY A 361 4.35 41.49 32.38
C GLY A 361 4.54 40.57 31.17
N PHE A 362 5.03 41.09 30.02
CA PHE A 362 5.37 40.30 28.84
C PHE A 362 6.85 39.93 28.84
N LEU A 363 7.73 40.89 29.07
CA LEU A 363 9.17 40.72 29.02
C LEU A 363 9.79 41.58 30.13
N ASP A 364 10.31 40.95 31.19
CA ASP A 364 10.79 41.64 32.41
C ASP A 364 12.15 42.34 32.22
N SER A 365 12.96 41.82 31.30
CA SER A 365 14.24 42.40 30.93
C SER A 365 14.40 42.46 29.44
N PRO A 366 15.12 43.46 28.86
CA PRO A 366 15.50 43.36 27.47
C PRO A 366 16.26 42.05 27.27
N ALA A 367 15.76 41.25 26.33
CA ALA A 367 16.22 39.90 26.12
C ALA A 367 17.73 39.79 26.04
N GLN A 368 18.30 39.07 26.98
CA GLN A 368 19.70 38.77 26.99
C GLN A 368 20.00 37.62 26.03
N GLU A 369 20.91 37.91 25.11
CA GLU A 369 21.36 36.97 24.11
C GLU A 369 21.92 35.69 24.69
N THR A 370 21.31 34.57 24.43
CA THR A 370 22.05 33.31 24.26
C THR A 370 22.36 33.19 22.77
N GLN A 371 23.58 33.57 22.35
CA GLN A 371 23.97 33.43 20.94
C GLN A 371 24.12 31.95 20.61
N VAL A 372 23.23 31.42 19.86
CA VAL A 372 23.31 30.07 19.31
C VAL A 372 23.91 30.17 17.91
N ASN A 373 25.17 29.75 17.76
CA ASN A 373 25.79 29.59 16.46
C ASN A 373 25.15 28.40 15.76
N ASN A 374 24.26 28.66 14.79
CA ASN A 374 23.78 27.67 13.86
C ASN A 374 23.29 26.36 14.51
N ALA A 375 22.68 26.41 15.69
CA ALA A 375 22.07 25.23 16.29
C ALA A 375 20.85 24.84 15.51
N PHE A 376 20.81 23.59 15.09
CA PHE A 376 19.65 23.04 14.40
C PHE A 376 18.40 23.12 15.28
N ASN A 377 17.33 23.67 14.71
CA ASN A 377 16.00 23.69 15.31
C ASN A 377 14.97 23.33 14.23
N PRO A 378 14.29 22.18 14.33
CA PRO A 378 13.35 21.72 13.32
C PRO A 378 12.13 22.64 13.14
N SER A 379 11.82 23.45 14.16
CA SER A 379 10.72 24.42 14.11
C SER A 379 11.12 25.76 13.48
N ASP A 380 12.42 26.01 13.26
CA ASP A 380 12.92 27.22 12.64
C ASP A 380 13.56 26.94 11.28
N PRO A 381 12.89 27.28 10.16
CA PRO A 381 13.39 27.02 8.80
C PRO A 381 14.68 27.77 8.46
N ARG A 382 15.16 28.70 9.30
CA ARG A 382 16.43 29.41 9.13
C ARG A 382 17.63 28.59 9.59
N THR A 383 17.39 27.46 10.29
CA THR A 383 18.42 26.61 10.87
C THR A 383 18.79 25.41 10.00
N TYR A 384 18.12 25.22 8.87
CA TYR A 384 18.41 24.16 7.90
C TYR A 384 18.23 24.65 6.46
N ASN A 385 18.95 24.05 5.53
CA ASN A 385 18.89 24.44 4.12
C ASN A 385 17.74 23.73 3.37
N HIS A 386 17.52 22.45 3.68
CA HIS A 386 16.51 21.62 3.01
C HIS A 386 15.84 20.68 4.00
N SER A 387 14.59 20.31 3.72
CA SER A 387 13.88 19.26 4.47
C SER A 387 13.02 18.41 3.54
N THR A 388 12.82 17.15 3.94
CA THR A 388 11.90 16.21 3.30
C THR A 388 11.39 15.22 4.32
N SER A 389 10.20 14.66 4.07
CA SER A 389 9.63 13.63 4.94
C SER A 389 9.25 12.36 4.19
N THR A 390 9.12 11.27 4.92
CA THR A 390 8.75 9.94 4.40
C THR A 390 7.91 9.21 5.43
N THR A 391 6.83 8.59 4.99
CA THR A 391 6.06 7.70 5.86
C THR A 391 6.82 6.39 6.07
N ILE A 392 6.96 5.98 7.33
CA ILE A 392 7.51 4.68 7.74
C ILE A 392 6.48 3.90 8.54
N PHE A 393 6.66 2.60 8.69
CA PHE A 393 5.74 1.73 9.40
C PHE A 393 6.43 0.99 10.53
N ASP A 394 5.77 0.91 11.68
CA ASP A 394 6.21 0.10 12.82
C ASP A 394 5.85 -1.39 12.65
N SER A 395 6.19 -2.25 13.60
CA SER A 395 5.91 -3.69 13.54
C SER A 395 4.43 -4.06 13.67
N LEU A 396 3.59 -3.14 14.08
CA LEU A 396 2.13 -3.30 14.14
C LEU A 396 1.43 -2.71 12.90
N GLY A 397 2.19 -2.05 12.01
CA GLY A 397 1.67 -1.44 10.79
C GLY A 397 1.10 -0.03 10.97
N ASN A 398 1.39 0.62 12.10
CA ASN A 398 1.06 2.03 12.25
C ASN A 398 2.02 2.87 11.44
N SER A 399 1.50 3.93 10.82
CA SER A 399 2.30 4.88 10.05
C SER A 399 2.86 5.97 10.94
N HIS A 400 4.13 6.33 10.71
CA HIS A 400 4.87 7.39 11.37
C HIS A 400 5.53 8.28 10.32
N GLU A 401 5.76 9.54 10.62
CA GLU A 401 6.42 10.47 9.73
C GLU A 401 7.88 10.64 10.10
N LEU A 402 8.78 10.17 9.24
CA LEU A 402 10.23 10.43 9.35
C LEU A 402 10.56 11.72 8.60
N SER A 403 10.92 12.75 9.34
CA SER A 403 11.41 14.03 8.80
C SER A 403 12.93 14.02 8.75
N LYS A 404 13.49 14.50 7.65
CA LYS A 404 14.93 14.63 7.40
C LYS A 404 15.24 16.09 7.09
N PHE A 405 16.19 16.68 7.78
CA PHE A 405 16.64 18.06 7.63
C PHE A 405 18.11 18.06 7.25
N PHE A 406 18.49 18.87 6.28
CA PHE A 406 19.85 18.95 5.76
C PHE A 406 20.42 20.34 6.03
N VAL A 407 21.56 20.36 6.71
CA VAL A 407 22.30 21.57 7.06
C VAL A 407 23.66 21.52 6.39
N LYS A 408 23.99 22.56 5.62
CA LYS A 408 25.32 22.68 5.02
C LYS A 408 26.33 23.20 6.03
N GLU A 409 27.37 22.43 6.27
CA GLU A 409 28.38 22.72 7.28
C GLU A 409 29.58 23.48 6.70
N PRO A 410 30.22 24.34 7.51
CA PRO A 410 31.49 24.98 7.12
C PRO A 410 32.58 23.93 6.95
N SER A 411 33.21 23.89 5.80
CA SER A 411 34.37 23.04 5.60
C SER A 411 35.65 23.71 6.12
N SER A 412 36.33 23.07 7.06
CA SER A 412 37.63 23.50 7.56
C SER A 412 38.73 22.60 6.97
N GLY A 413 39.67 23.18 6.22
CA GLY A 413 40.85 22.46 5.74
C GLY A 413 41.30 22.87 4.33
N PRO A 414 42.47 22.39 3.86
CA PRO A 414 42.99 22.70 2.54
C PRO A 414 42.23 22.09 1.35
N ASN A 415 41.36 21.11 1.60
CA ASN A 415 40.37 20.58 0.66
C ASN A 415 39.00 20.82 1.25
N PRO A 416 38.27 21.86 0.82
CA PRO A 416 36.91 22.08 1.28
C PRO A 416 36.05 20.91 0.79
N SER A 417 35.85 19.94 1.66
CA SER A 417 34.86 18.87 1.42
C SER A 417 33.48 19.47 1.59
N ASN A 418 32.60 19.21 0.64
CA ASN A 418 31.20 19.58 0.75
C ASN A 418 30.57 18.72 1.84
N LEU A 419 30.48 19.27 3.03
CA LEU A 419 29.95 18.60 4.23
C LEU A 419 28.53 19.08 4.51
N TRP A 420 27.67 18.12 4.72
CA TRP A 420 26.30 18.34 5.17
C TRP A 420 26.05 17.51 6.43
N THR A 421 25.21 18.02 7.31
CA THR A 421 24.67 17.26 8.42
C THR A 421 23.19 16.99 8.15
N MET A 422 22.81 15.72 8.17
CA MET A 422 21.41 15.33 8.12
C MET A 422 20.89 15.09 9.54
N HIS A 423 19.87 15.83 9.94
CA HIS A 423 19.14 15.58 11.18
C HIS A 423 17.83 14.84 10.89
N THR A 424 17.46 13.94 11.80
CA THR A 424 16.23 13.15 11.62
C THR A 424 15.35 13.21 12.87
N GLN A 425 14.04 13.27 12.62
CA GLN A 425 13.00 13.18 13.65
C GLN A 425 11.89 12.22 13.18
N ILE A 426 11.23 11.57 14.13
CA ILE A 426 10.03 10.77 13.84
C ILE A 426 8.87 11.34 14.66
N ASP A 427 7.76 11.66 13.95
CA ASP A 427 6.57 12.29 14.54
C ASP A 427 6.90 13.59 15.31
N GLY A 428 7.89 14.36 14.80
CA GLY A 428 8.37 15.58 15.42
C GLY A 428 9.15 15.38 16.72
N ARG A 429 9.62 14.16 16.98
CA ARG A 429 10.42 13.81 18.17
C ARG A 429 11.84 13.45 17.79
N ASP A 430 12.78 13.82 18.65
CA ASP A 430 14.17 13.43 18.52
C ASP A 430 14.36 11.93 18.78
N ILE A 431 15.25 11.32 18.03
CA ILE A 431 15.48 9.86 18.02
C ILE A 431 16.97 9.50 18.11
N GLY A 432 17.81 10.45 18.46
CA GLY A 432 19.23 10.22 18.70
C GLY A 432 19.50 9.56 20.06
N SER A 433 20.77 9.39 20.35
CA SER A 433 21.18 8.86 21.64
C SER A 433 20.75 9.81 22.76
N PRO A 434 20.25 9.29 23.89
CA PRO A 434 19.87 10.13 25.03
C PRO A 434 21.04 10.98 25.53
N ASP A 435 20.75 12.22 25.87
CA ASP A 435 21.69 13.09 26.54
C ASP A 435 22.08 12.51 27.91
N LEU A 436 23.35 12.57 28.25
CA LEU A 436 23.89 11.96 29.49
C LEU A 436 23.46 12.69 30.77
N GLU A 437 23.07 13.96 30.67
CA GLU A 437 22.68 14.79 31.83
C GLU A 437 21.17 14.78 32.02
N THR A 438 20.40 14.86 30.94
CA THR A 438 18.94 14.97 30.98
C THR A 438 18.22 13.63 30.75
N GLY A 439 18.86 12.66 30.08
CA GLY A 439 18.25 11.40 29.69
C GLY A 439 17.26 11.52 28.52
N GLU A 440 17.04 12.74 28.00
CA GLU A 440 16.16 12.98 26.87
C GLU A 440 16.83 12.63 25.54
N PRO A 441 16.08 12.09 24.54
CA PRO A 441 16.63 11.85 23.21
C PRO A 441 17.14 13.13 22.57
N THR A 442 18.34 13.09 21.99
CA THR A 442 18.89 14.19 21.19
C THR A 442 18.48 14.07 19.73
N PRO A 443 18.57 15.15 18.90
CA PRO A 443 18.43 15.02 17.46
C PRO A 443 19.45 14.00 16.91
N ALA A 444 18.95 12.97 16.19
CA ALA A 444 19.86 12.08 15.48
C ALA A 444 20.48 12.82 14.31
N SER A 445 21.81 12.84 14.24
CA SER A 445 22.56 13.57 13.23
C SER A 445 23.57 12.65 12.53
N PHE A 446 23.72 12.84 11.22
CA PHE A 446 24.60 12.05 10.36
C PHE A 446 25.37 12.98 9.44
N SER A 447 26.69 12.80 9.35
CA SER A 447 27.57 13.57 8.47
C SER A 447 27.57 12.99 7.06
N LEU A 448 27.25 13.80 6.07
CA LEU A 448 27.27 13.44 4.66
C LEU A 448 28.36 14.23 3.96
N ARG A 449 29.32 13.55 3.36
CA ARG A 449 30.43 14.17 2.63
C ARG A 449 30.31 13.89 1.13
N PHE A 450 30.53 14.94 0.35
CA PHE A 450 30.46 14.83 -1.11
C PHE A 450 31.83 15.06 -1.74
N ASN A 451 32.13 14.25 -2.74
CA ASN A 451 33.31 14.38 -3.58
C ASN A 451 33.23 15.65 -4.43
N SER A 452 34.36 16.02 -5.05
CA SER A 452 34.44 17.20 -5.93
C SER A 452 33.58 17.09 -7.21
N ASP A 453 33.17 15.88 -7.58
CA ASP A 453 32.26 15.60 -8.69
C ASP A 453 30.77 15.65 -8.30
N GLY A 454 30.48 15.87 -7.02
CA GLY A 454 29.15 15.96 -6.47
C GLY A 454 28.52 14.62 -6.07
N THR A 455 29.25 13.51 -6.11
CA THR A 455 28.81 12.20 -5.61
C THR A 455 29.04 12.08 -4.11
N LEU A 456 28.23 11.29 -3.40
CA LEU A 456 28.42 11.00 -1.98
C LEU A 456 29.69 10.16 -1.79
N ASP A 457 30.51 10.51 -0.79
CA ASP A 457 31.68 9.72 -0.39
C ASP A 457 31.26 8.73 0.71
N GLU A 458 31.10 7.46 0.34
CA GLU A 458 30.68 6.38 1.24
C GLU A 458 31.67 6.14 2.39
N THR A 459 32.95 6.41 2.18
CA THR A 459 33.98 6.09 3.18
C THR A 459 34.11 7.16 4.26
N LEU A 460 33.70 8.39 3.95
CA LEU A 460 33.79 9.54 4.83
C LEU A 460 32.42 10.03 5.33
N SER A 461 31.34 9.47 4.81
CA SER A 461 29.98 9.73 5.29
C SER A 461 29.58 8.71 6.34
N ASP A 462 28.71 9.11 7.24
CA ASP A 462 28.14 8.19 8.23
C ASP A 462 27.15 7.23 7.58
N GLU A 463 27.18 5.97 8.00
CA GLU A 463 26.10 5.02 7.69
C GLU A 463 24.85 5.41 8.50
N VAL A 464 23.73 5.61 7.81
CA VAL A 464 22.50 6.07 8.47
C VAL A 464 21.70 4.89 8.98
N LEU A 465 21.93 4.53 10.24
CA LEU A 465 21.16 3.53 10.98
C LEU A 465 20.38 4.23 12.11
N ILE A 466 19.06 4.17 12.04
CA ILE A 466 18.19 4.58 13.14
C ILE A 466 18.02 3.40 14.08
N SER A 467 18.55 3.52 15.31
CA SER A 467 18.60 2.44 16.30
C SER A 467 17.99 2.77 17.67
N ASN A 468 17.53 4.01 17.87
CA ASN A 468 16.99 4.48 19.15
C ASN A 468 15.49 4.82 19.09
N TRP A 469 14.82 4.54 17.98
CA TRP A 469 13.42 4.87 17.82
C TRP A 469 12.50 3.94 18.61
N VAL A 470 11.69 4.51 19.48
CA VAL A 470 10.59 3.85 20.19
C VAL A 470 9.28 4.26 19.54
N PRO A 471 8.56 3.35 18.83
CA PRO A 471 7.25 3.66 18.27
C PRO A 471 6.24 4.02 19.36
N ARG A 472 5.54 5.15 19.18
CA ARG A 472 4.62 5.69 20.18
C ARG A 472 3.22 5.88 19.59
N ASN A 473 2.23 5.86 20.47
CA ASN A 473 0.86 6.21 20.12
C ASN A 473 0.66 7.74 20.10
N ASN A 474 -0.54 8.19 19.75
CA ASN A 474 -0.88 9.62 19.73
C ASN A 474 -0.82 10.31 21.11
N LEU A 475 -0.74 9.53 22.19
CA LEU A 475 -0.59 10.03 23.55
C LEU A 475 0.89 10.18 23.95
N GLY A 476 1.82 9.75 23.09
CA GLY A 476 3.25 9.77 23.38
C GLY A 476 3.77 8.55 24.12
N GLU A 477 2.93 7.55 24.42
CA GLU A 477 3.33 6.32 25.09
C GLU A 477 3.81 5.26 24.07
N PRO A 478 4.73 4.34 24.47
CA PRO A 478 5.07 3.19 23.63
C PRO A 478 3.81 2.43 23.21
N ASN A 479 3.63 2.22 21.91
CA ASN A 479 2.40 1.62 21.37
C ASN A 479 2.41 0.08 21.38
N GLY A 480 3.43 -0.55 21.97
CA GLY A 480 3.59 -2.01 22.01
C GLY A 480 4.25 -2.61 20.77
N ALA A 481 4.63 -1.82 19.78
CA ALA A 481 5.44 -2.28 18.65
C ALA A 481 6.86 -2.65 19.11
N ALA A 482 7.61 -3.34 18.25
CA ALA A 482 9.01 -3.69 18.52
C ALA A 482 9.81 -2.42 18.83
N GLY A 483 10.53 -2.42 19.94
CA GLY A 483 11.37 -1.31 20.40
C GLY A 483 12.75 -1.29 19.77
N PRO A 484 13.59 -0.31 20.14
CA PRO A 484 14.93 -0.13 19.62
C PRO A 484 15.90 -1.25 20.02
N ASN A 485 16.96 -1.41 19.22
CA ASN A 485 18.12 -2.22 19.55
C ASN A 485 19.39 -1.41 19.30
N ASN A 486 19.95 -0.85 20.35
CA ASN A 486 21.12 0.04 20.32
C ASN A 486 22.42 -0.66 19.84
N GLY A 487 22.42 -1.98 19.65
CA GLY A 487 23.53 -2.75 19.09
C GLY A 487 23.25 -3.21 17.65
N GLY A 488 22.31 -2.56 16.93
CA GLY A 488 21.96 -2.92 15.57
C GLY A 488 23.13 -2.80 14.60
N THR A 489 23.17 -3.69 13.62
CA THR A 489 24.17 -3.72 12.53
C THR A 489 23.51 -3.54 11.19
N LEU A 490 24.28 -3.10 10.19
CA LEU A 490 23.87 -3.09 8.79
C LEU A 490 24.37 -4.35 8.06
N PRO A 491 23.58 -4.94 7.15
CA PRO A 491 22.17 -4.66 6.93
C PRO A 491 21.30 -5.05 8.13
N VAL A 492 20.14 -4.39 8.27
CA VAL A 492 19.18 -4.72 9.34
C VAL A 492 18.74 -6.19 9.21
N PRO A 493 18.85 -7.02 10.28
CA PRO A 493 18.53 -8.43 10.20
C PRO A 493 17.08 -8.71 9.78
N GLU A 494 16.89 -9.73 8.95
CA GLU A 494 15.58 -10.24 8.55
C GLU A 494 15.38 -11.69 9.08
N PRO A 495 14.25 -12.04 9.70
CA PRO A 495 13.11 -11.17 10.02
C PRO A 495 13.46 -10.16 11.13
N PRO A 496 12.92 -8.95 11.05
CA PRO A 496 13.29 -7.87 11.94
C PRO A 496 12.76 -8.09 13.36
N THR A 497 13.62 -7.90 14.37
CA THR A 497 13.30 -8.09 15.80
C THR A 497 13.26 -6.78 16.60
N SER A 498 13.58 -5.64 15.96
CA SER A 498 13.66 -4.32 16.62
C SER A 498 13.00 -3.26 15.73
N SER A 499 12.88 -2.02 16.19
CA SER A 499 12.42 -0.87 15.38
C SER A 499 13.50 -0.28 14.46
N ASN A 500 14.70 -0.83 14.44
CA ASN A 500 15.83 -0.31 13.68
C ASN A 500 15.56 -0.37 12.18
N PHE A 501 16.01 0.67 11.46
CA PHE A 501 15.99 0.71 9.99
C PHE A 501 17.16 1.53 9.46
N ALA A 502 17.55 1.26 8.23
CA ALA A 502 18.62 1.95 7.53
C ALA A 502 18.05 2.96 6.52
N ILE A 503 18.80 4.02 6.26
CA ILE A 503 18.53 4.94 5.14
C ILE A 503 19.73 4.89 4.22
N ASP A 504 19.53 4.41 3.00
CA ASP A 504 20.52 4.41 1.94
C ASP A 504 20.45 5.74 1.17
N LEU A 505 21.57 6.45 1.15
CA LEU A 505 21.75 7.73 0.49
C LEU A 505 22.79 7.67 -0.64
N LEU A 506 23.26 6.48 -1.03
CA LEU A 506 24.37 6.28 -1.98
C LEU A 506 24.20 7.00 -3.32
N ASN A 507 22.96 7.13 -3.77
CA ASN A 507 22.63 7.81 -5.03
C ASN A 507 22.35 9.31 -4.86
N THR A 508 22.55 9.85 -3.65
CA THR A 508 22.38 11.28 -3.38
C THR A 508 23.55 12.07 -3.96
N THR A 509 23.23 13.19 -4.58
CA THR A 509 24.21 14.07 -5.23
C THR A 509 24.16 15.48 -4.63
N GLN A 510 25.26 16.21 -4.82
CA GLN A 510 25.35 17.63 -4.52
C GLN A 510 25.80 18.39 -5.78
N VAL A 511 24.82 18.84 -6.58
CA VAL A 511 25.14 19.60 -7.80
C VAL A 511 24.46 20.97 -7.79
N GLY A 512 24.83 21.85 -8.74
CA GLY A 512 24.33 23.23 -8.81
C GLY A 512 22.91 23.37 -9.36
N SER A 513 22.00 22.45 -9.04
CA SER A 513 20.56 22.51 -9.29
C SER A 513 19.81 22.63 -7.96
N GLU A 514 18.58 23.08 -8.02
CA GLU A 514 17.72 23.18 -6.84
C GLU A 514 17.56 21.83 -6.13
N PHE A 515 17.27 21.86 -4.83
CA PHE A 515 16.96 20.68 -4.05
C PHE A 515 15.83 19.89 -4.71
N SER A 516 16.04 18.61 -4.89
CA SER A 516 15.04 17.72 -5.44
C SER A 516 15.10 16.35 -4.78
N VAL A 517 13.96 15.74 -4.63
CA VAL A 517 13.79 14.32 -4.27
C VAL A 517 13.53 13.58 -5.56
N ASN A 518 14.55 12.86 -6.08
CA ASN A 518 14.47 12.15 -7.35
C ASN A 518 13.78 10.79 -7.18
N ASP A 519 14.11 10.10 -6.09
CA ASP A 519 13.47 8.84 -5.70
C ASP A 519 13.51 8.71 -4.18
N LEU A 520 12.43 8.17 -3.62
CA LEU A 520 12.31 7.96 -2.18
C LEU A 520 11.39 6.77 -1.95
N GLN A 521 11.99 5.62 -1.69
CA GLN A 521 11.28 4.36 -1.50
C GLN A 521 11.55 3.79 -0.10
N GLN A 522 10.58 3.11 0.44
CA GLN A 522 10.70 2.37 1.68
C GLN A 522 9.97 1.04 1.55
N ASN A 523 10.37 0.03 2.32
CA ASN A 523 9.94 -1.36 2.13
C ASN A 523 8.87 -1.84 3.13
N GLY A 524 8.31 -0.96 3.95
CA GLY A 524 7.26 -1.25 4.92
C GLY A 524 5.86 -0.94 4.40
N PHE A 525 4.85 -1.55 5.01
CA PHE A 525 3.45 -1.27 4.70
C PHE A 525 2.52 -1.62 5.87
N ALA A 526 1.37 -0.96 5.91
CA ALA A 526 0.31 -1.27 6.86
C ALA A 526 -0.42 -2.57 6.48
N THR A 527 -1.18 -3.11 7.44
CA THR A 527 -2.12 -4.21 7.16
C THR A 527 -3.02 -3.88 5.95
N GLY A 528 -3.14 -4.84 5.03
CA GLY A 528 -4.00 -4.75 3.85
C GLY A 528 -5.06 -5.85 3.82
N ARG A 529 -6.28 -5.53 3.39
CA ARG A 529 -7.29 -6.54 3.03
C ARG A 529 -7.24 -6.76 1.53
N LEU A 530 -7.49 -8.01 1.11
CA LEU A 530 -7.59 -8.34 -0.31
C LEU A 530 -8.68 -7.47 -0.97
N SER A 531 -8.29 -6.71 -1.97
CA SER A 531 -9.16 -5.82 -2.76
C SER A 531 -9.58 -6.45 -4.07
N GLY A 532 -8.71 -7.26 -4.69
CA GLY A 532 -8.96 -7.91 -5.95
C GLY A 532 -7.78 -8.74 -6.42
N LEU A 533 -7.98 -9.45 -7.52
CA LEU A 533 -6.95 -10.25 -8.19
C LEU A 533 -6.68 -9.65 -9.57
N ASP A 534 -5.45 -9.70 -10.00
CA ASP A 534 -5.00 -9.27 -11.32
C ASP A 534 -4.09 -10.34 -11.92
N VAL A 535 -4.08 -10.48 -13.23
CA VAL A 535 -3.25 -11.50 -13.90
C VAL A 535 -2.45 -10.85 -15.02
N SER A 536 -1.15 -11.04 -15.02
CA SER A 536 -0.27 -10.53 -16.06
C SER A 536 -0.30 -11.40 -17.33
N ASN A 537 0.23 -10.87 -18.43
CA ASN A 537 0.37 -11.63 -19.69
C ASN A 537 1.30 -12.87 -19.54
N ASP A 538 2.17 -12.87 -18.56
CA ASP A 538 3.00 -14.02 -18.21
C ASP A 538 2.28 -15.03 -17.30
N GLY A 539 0.99 -14.79 -17.03
CA GLY A 539 0.15 -15.65 -16.20
C GLY A 539 0.46 -15.58 -14.71
N ILE A 540 1.13 -14.53 -14.25
CA ILE A 540 1.35 -14.27 -12.81
C ILE A 540 0.08 -13.71 -12.23
N ILE A 541 -0.43 -14.34 -11.19
CA ILE A 541 -1.61 -13.92 -10.45
C ILE A 541 -1.16 -13.06 -9.28
N PHE A 542 -1.59 -11.82 -9.25
CA PHE A 542 -1.31 -10.85 -8.18
C PHE A 542 -2.55 -10.67 -7.30
N ALA A 543 -2.34 -10.72 -5.99
CA ALA A 543 -3.31 -10.23 -5.01
C ALA A 543 -3.06 -8.73 -4.80
N ARG A 544 -4.07 -7.91 -5.02
CA ARG A 544 -4.03 -6.47 -4.74
C ARG A 544 -4.73 -6.19 -3.42
N TYR A 545 -4.07 -5.41 -2.58
CA TYR A 545 -4.55 -5.10 -1.23
C TYR A 545 -4.99 -3.65 -1.09
N THR A 546 -5.81 -3.37 -0.08
CA THR A 546 -6.34 -2.02 0.20
C THR A 546 -5.27 -1.01 0.62
N ASN A 547 -4.09 -1.47 1.02
CA ASN A 547 -2.93 -0.64 1.34
C ASN A 547 -2.09 -0.25 0.09
N GLY A 548 -2.52 -0.67 -1.11
CA GLY A 548 -1.80 -0.43 -2.37
C GLY A 548 -0.75 -1.49 -2.73
N GLU A 549 -0.46 -2.41 -1.80
CA GLU A 549 0.49 -3.50 -2.06
C GLU A 549 -0.08 -4.54 -3.03
N SER A 550 0.84 -5.19 -3.74
CA SER A 550 0.53 -6.24 -4.69
C SER A 550 1.52 -7.38 -4.53
N THR A 551 1.02 -8.56 -4.18
CA THR A 551 1.86 -9.75 -3.95
C THR A 551 1.53 -10.82 -4.99
N ALA A 552 2.55 -11.42 -5.61
CA ALA A 552 2.34 -12.54 -6.51
C ALA A 552 1.97 -13.79 -5.70
N LEU A 553 0.85 -14.44 -6.07
CA LEU A 553 0.37 -15.67 -5.47
C LEU A 553 0.94 -16.91 -6.16
N GLY A 554 1.27 -16.77 -7.44
CA GLY A 554 1.79 -17.83 -8.28
C GLY A 554 1.66 -17.49 -9.75
N GLN A 555 2.06 -18.42 -10.59
CA GLN A 555 2.01 -18.29 -12.05
C GLN A 555 1.31 -19.50 -12.64
N VAL A 556 0.36 -19.27 -13.52
CA VAL A 556 -0.40 -20.31 -14.22
C VAL A 556 0.55 -21.22 -14.98
N ALA A 557 0.33 -22.54 -14.90
CA ALA A 557 1.06 -23.50 -15.71
C ALA A 557 0.28 -23.82 -16.99
N LEU A 558 0.96 -23.81 -18.12
CA LEU A 558 0.42 -24.27 -19.39
C LEU A 558 1.03 -25.60 -19.79
N ALA A 559 0.23 -26.46 -20.40
CA ALA A 559 0.66 -27.71 -20.98
C ALA A 559 0.61 -27.67 -22.51
N ASN A 560 1.60 -28.23 -23.17
CA ASN A 560 1.57 -28.48 -24.60
C ASN A 560 1.76 -29.98 -24.87
N PHE A 561 1.22 -30.45 -25.97
CA PHE A 561 1.27 -31.84 -26.40
C PHE A 561 1.92 -31.95 -27.77
N ARG A 562 2.68 -33.02 -27.94
CA ARG A 562 3.29 -33.32 -29.24
C ARG A 562 2.23 -33.57 -30.32
N ASN A 563 1.11 -34.17 -29.93
CA ASN A 563 -0.04 -34.39 -30.77
C ASN A 563 -1.33 -34.00 -30.03
N GLN A 564 -1.80 -32.79 -30.25
CA GLN A 564 -3.02 -32.28 -29.58
C GLN A 564 -4.27 -33.04 -30.03
N GLU A 565 -4.33 -33.51 -31.30
CA GLU A 565 -5.47 -34.26 -31.83
C GLU A 565 -5.66 -35.64 -31.17
N GLY A 566 -4.57 -36.16 -30.54
CA GLY A 566 -4.62 -37.41 -29.79
C GLY A 566 -5.16 -37.28 -28.37
N LEU A 567 -5.50 -36.10 -27.91
CA LEU A 567 -6.07 -35.90 -26.56
C LEU A 567 -7.44 -36.58 -26.46
N ALA A 568 -7.66 -37.26 -25.33
CA ALA A 568 -8.96 -37.89 -25.07
C ALA A 568 -9.94 -36.85 -24.51
N PRO A 569 -11.07 -36.57 -25.18
CA PRO A 569 -12.06 -35.64 -24.66
C PRO A 569 -12.73 -36.18 -23.40
N ALA A 570 -12.91 -35.31 -22.42
CA ALA A 570 -13.63 -35.57 -21.20
C ALA A 570 -14.77 -34.56 -21.03
N SER A 571 -15.61 -34.73 -20.02
CA SER A 571 -16.76 -33.82 -19.84
C SER A 571 -16.28 -32.40 -19.46
N GLY A 572 -17.06 -31.38 -19.87
CA GLY A 572 -16.86 -29.98 -19.49
C GLY A 572 -15.71 -29.28 -20.21
N THR A 573 -15.53 -29.55 -21.51
CA THR A 573 -14.44 -28.97 -22.33
C THR A 573 -13.04 -29.27 -21.81
N THR A 574 -12.89 -30.40 -21.10
CA THR A 574 -11.59 -30.87 -20.62
C THR A 574 -11.07 -32.03 -21.44
N PHE A 575 -9.79 -32.25 -21.39
CA PHE A 575 -9.06 -33.31 -22.08
C PHE A 575 -8.19 -34.08 -21.11
N ALA A 576 -7.96 -35.35 -21.39
CA ALA A 576 -7.02 -36.21 -20.71
C ALA A 576 -5.88 -36.60 -21.64
N GLU A 577 -4.73 -36.91 -21.09
CA GLU A 577 -3.63 -37.51 -21.84
C GLU A 577 -4.02 -38.87 -22.38
N SER A 578 -3.53 -39.20 -23.54
CA SER A 578 -3.65 -40.50 -24.15
C SER A 578 -2.30 -41.01 -24.67
N PHE A 579 -2.24 -42.23 -25.07
CA PHE A 579 -1.03 -42.78 -25.71
C PHE A 579 -0.71 -42.02 -27.03
N GLU A 580 -1.72 -41.53 -27.73
CA GLU A 580 -1.56 -40.85 -29.02
C GLU A 580 -1.17 -39.36 -28.84
N SER A 581 -1.60 -38.71 -27.77
CA SER A 581 -1.20 -37.33 -27.46
C SER A 581 0.26 -37.22 -26.99
N GLY A 582 0.76 -38.31 -26.39
CA GLY A 582 2.01 -38.29 -25.63
C GLY A 582 1.85 -37.56 -24.29
N ASN A 583 2.93 -37.47 -23.52
CA ASN A 583 2.94 -36.81 -22.22
C ASN A 583 2.89 -35.28 -22.37
N ALA A 584 2.23 -34.60 -21.45
CA ALA A 584 2.22 -33.15 -21.36
C ALA A 584 3.60 -32.57 -21.11
N VAL A 585 3.99 -31.58 -21.89
CA VAL A 585 5.12 -30.71 -21.61
C VAL A 585 4.59 -29.46 -20.92
N ILE A 586 4.84 -29.37 -19.62
CA ILE A 586 4.32 -28.27 -18.80
C ILE A 586 5.38 -27.20 -18.65
N GLY A 587 4.98 -25.95 -18.81
CA GLY A 587 5.86 -24.78 -18.72
C GLY A 587 5.12 -23.53 -18.29
N ARG A 588 5.87 -22.44 -18.23
CA ARG A 588 5.33 -21.09 -17.98
C ARG A 588 4.78 -20.48 -19.26
N PRO A 589 3.74 -19.64 -19.20
CA PRO A 589 3.34 -18.84 -20.33
C PRO A 589 4.52 -18.06 -20.93
N ASN A 590 4.47 -17.76 -22.22
CA ASN A 590 5.56 -17.12 -22.99
C ASN A 590 6.89 -17.89 -23.03
N SER A 591 6.92 -19.16 -22.60
CA SER A 591 8.12 -19.98 -22.65
C SER A 591 8.07 -21.02 -23.78
N GLY A 592 9.07 -21.02 -24.65
CA GLY A 592 9.15 -21.95 -25.80
C GLY A 592 7.93 -21.83 -26.74
N PRO A 593 7.17 -22.94 -26.96
CA PRO A 593 5.99 -22.91 -27.84
C PRO A 593 4.70 -22.49 -27.13
N LEU A 594 4.75 -22.18 -25.82
CA LEU A 594 3.55 -21.84 -25.04
C LEU A 594 3.14 -20.38 -25.26
N GLY A 595 1.84 -20.17 -25.42
CA GLY A 595 1.23 -18.86 -25.61
C GLY A 595 1.28 -17.99 -24.36
N SER A 596 0.83 -16.75 -24.52
CA SER A 596 0.63 -15.79 -23.42
C SER A 596 -0.77 -15.93 -22.80
N ILE A 597 -0.95 -15.32 -21.64
CA ILE A 597 -2.25 -15.22 -20.99
C ILE A 597 -2.87 -13.85 -21.27
N ALA A 598 -4.10 -13.83 -21.74
CA ALA A 598 -4.95 -12.65 -21.80
C ALA A 598 -5.90 -12.69 -20.60
N ALA A 599 -5.69 -11.79 -19.63
CA ALA A 599 -6.56 -11.65 -18.48
C ALA A 599 -7.88 -10.96 -18.85
N SER A 600 -8.89 -11.12 -17.99
CA SER A 600 -10.25 -10.59 -18.22
C SER A 600 -10.78 -10.95 -19.61
N SER A 601 -10.50 -12.16 -20.05
CA SER A 601 -10.84 -12.62 -21.40
C SER A 601 -11.15 -14.11 -21.41
N VAL A 602 -11.97 -14.53 -22.32
CA VAL A 602 -12.25 -15.95 -22.56
C VAL A 602 -12.05 -16.30 -24.02
N GLU A 603 -11.62 -17.53 -24.29
CA GLU A 603 -11.58 -18.08 -25.65
C GLU A 603 -12.95 -18.65 -26.01
N GLU A 604 -13.61 -18.06 -26.98
CA GLU A 604 -14.88 -18.58 -27.51
C GLU A 604 -14.67 -19.89 -28.27
N SER A 605 -15.77 -20.60 -28.51
CA SER A 605 -15.79 -21.76 -29.40
C SER A 605 -15.22 -21.39 -30.78
N ASN A 606 -14.42 -22.27 -31.36
CA ASN A 606 -13.94 -22.11 -32.74
C ASN A 606 -14.96 -22.57 -33.81
N VAL A 607 -16.23 -22.72 -33.42
CA VAL A 607 -17.36 -23.11 -34.29
C VAL A 607 -17.89 -21.90 -35.05
N ASP A 608 -17.86 -21.92 -36.37
CA ASP A 608 -18.61 -20.99 -37.21
C ASP A 608 -20.04 -21.54 -37.42
N LEU A 609 -21.00 -20.94 -36.74
CA LEU A 609 -22.38 -21.35 -36.76
C LEU A 609 -22.96 -21.37 -38.20
N SER A 610 -22.56 -20.41 -39.05
CA SER A 610 -23.05 -20.33 -40.42
C SER A 610 -22.53 -21.50 -41.28
N GLN A 611 -21.23 -21.82 -41.09
CA GLN A 611 -20.59 -22.93 -41.77
C GLN A 611 -21.18 -24.29 -41.33
N GLU A 612 -21.37 -24.45 -39.99
CA GLU A 612 -21.94 -25.69 -39.46
C GLU A 612 -23.41 -25.90 -39.87
N LEU A 613 -24.21 -24.82 -39.94
CA LEU A 613 -25.59 -24.92 -40.44
C LEU A 613 -25.66 -25.37 -41.92
N VAL A 614 -24.75 -24.86 -42.75
CA VAL A 614 -24.62 -25.34 -44.14
C VAL A 614 -24.18 -26.79 -44.16
N GLY A 615 -23.21 -27.17 -43.32
CA GLY A 615 -22.77 -28.56 -43.14
C GLY A 615 -23.93 -29.48 -42.73
N LEU A 616 -24.74 -29.05 -41.77
CA LEU A 616 -25.91 -29.79 -41.31
C LEU A 616 -26.91 -30.06 -42.46
N ILE A 617 -27.21 -29.04 -43.29
CA ILE A 617 -28.11 -29.20 -44.45
C ILE A 617 -27.53 -30.20 -45.44
N VAL A 618 -26.20 -30.16 -45.68
CA VAL A 618 -25.53 -31.10 -46.59
C VAL A 618 -25.59 -32.53 -46.03
N ALA A 619 -25.27 -32.70 -44.74
CA ALA A 619 -25.32 -34.00 -44.06
C ALA A 619 -26.75 -34.57 -44.04
N GLN A 620 -27.77 -33.74 -43.78
CA GLN A 620 -29.20 -34.13 -43.87
C GLN A 620 -29.58 -34.60 -45.28
N ARG A 621 -29.14 -33.86 -46.30
CA ARG A 621 -29.38 -34.22 -47.67
C ARG A 621 -28.71 -35.54 -48.05
N ASN A 622 -27.46 -35.74 -47.59
CA ASN A 622 -26.73 -36.99 -47.80
C ASN A 622 -27.40 -38.17 -47.09
N PHE A 623 -27.86 -37.96 -45.85
CA PHE A 623 -28.66 -38.98 -45.15
C PHE A 623 -29.92 -39.36 -45.86
N GLN A 624 -30.71 -38.36 -46.32
CA GLN A 624 -31.94 -38.60 -47.07
C GLN A 624 -31.67 -39.32 -48.39
N ALA A 625 -30.60 -38.97 -49.13
CA ALA A 625 -30.20 -39.60 -50.35
C ALA A 625 -29.85 -41.08 -50.15
N ASN A 626 -29.06 -41.38 -49.13
CA ASN A 626 -28.69 -42.75 -48.75
C ASN A 626 -29.90 -43.56 -48.28
N ALA A 627 -30.81 -42.97 -47.50
CA ALA A 627 -32.06 -43.59 -47.09
C ALA A 627 -32.94 -43.92 -48.29
N LYS A 628 -33.06 -43.00 -49.29
CA LYS A 628 -33.84 -43.23 -50.55
C LYS A 628 -33.22 -44.31 -51.43
N THR A 629 -31.88 -44.43 -51.43
CA THR A 629 -31.17 -45.49 -52.14
C THR A 629 -31.44 -46.85 -51.47
N ILE A 630 -31.54 -46.94 -50.15
CA ILE A 630 -31.95 -48.16 -49.45
C ILE A 630 -33.38 -48.53 -49.81
N GLU A 631 -34.34 -47.59 -49.77
CA GLU A 631 -35.74 -47.81 -50.15
C GLU A 631 -35.85 -48.31 -51.58
N SER A 632 -35.13 -47.68 -52.52
CA SER A 632 -35.09 -48.11 -53.93
C SER A 632 -34.47 -49.49 -54.07
N SER A 633 -33.43 -49.81 -53.32
CA SER A 633 -32.80 -51.15 -53.31
C SER A 633 -33.76 -52.24 -52.78
N ASP A 634 -34.54 -51.88 -51.72
CA ASP A 634 -35.54 -52.79 -51.16
C ASP A 634 -36.70 -53.07 -52.19
N GLN A 635 -37.18 -52.00 -52.85
CA GLN A 635 -38.20 -52.15 -53.95
C GLN A 635 -37.72 -53.05 -55.09
N ILE A 636 -36.45 -52.90 -55.51
CA ILE A 636 -35.84 -53.75 -56.53
C ILE A 636 -35.78 -55.21 -56.04
N THR A 637 -35.38 -55.42 -54.78
CA THR A 637 -35.31 -56.77 -54.19
C THR A 637 -36.69 -57.42 -54.10
N GLN A 638 -37.72 -56.64 -53.67
CA GLN A 638 -39.10 -57.11 -53.67
C GLN A 638 -39.60 -57.45 -55.06
N THR A 639 -39.25 -56.59 -56.04
CA THR A 639 -39.64 -56.86 -57.46
C THR A 639 -38.97 -58.14 -57.95
N ILE A 640 -37.73 -58.39 -57.64
CA ILE A 640 -37.02 -59.64 -57.99
C ILE A 640 -37.65 -60.85 -57.30
N ILE A 641 -38.07 -60.73 -56.04
CA ILE A 641 -38.74 -61.80 -55.31
C ILE A 641 -40.11 -62.09 -55.91
N ASN A 642 -40.84 -61.05 -56.36
CA ASN A 642 -42.17 -61.22 -56.98
C ASN A 642 -42.14 -61.71 -58.43
N LEU A 643 -40.96 -61.68 -59.08
CA LEU A 643 -40.72 -62.22 -60.40
C LEU A 643 -40.42 -63.73 -60.40
N ARG A 644 -40.36 -64.35 -59.26
CA ARG A 644 -40.10 -65.75 -59.04
C ARG A 644 -41.43 -66.42 -58.63
#